data_ef3240bd9926fc1d5b4cfe524adc831f
#
_entry.id   ef3240bd9926fc1d5b4cfe524adc831f
#
_cell.length_a   1.000
_cell.length_b   1.000
_cell.length_c   1.000
_cell.angle_alpha   90.00
_cell.angle_beta   90.00
_cell.angle_gamma   90.00
#
_symmetry.space_group_name_H-M   'P 1'
#
loop_
_entity.id
_entity.type
_entity.pdbx_description
1 polymer ?
#
loop_
_entity_poly.entity_id
_entity_poly.type
_entity_poly.pdbx_seq_one_letter_code
_entity_poly.pdbx_strand_id
1 'polypeptide(L)'
;MKKIVSGSLRLGAAPLALALALSAAPAVAQDAPVDETAADDGEAIVVTGSRIARPEADSPNPVTSISEQTIQQSGLTNLTDLLVQNPALLGSSTSADAGGSTALFGGVGINLLNLRNLGTERTLVLVNGRRHISGITGTASVDINTIPNALIERIDVLTGGVSAVYGADGVSGVVNFVLKRDFEGIDARFQTGISSRGDGNNIYGSLTAGTNFSDDRGNIAVSYEYNRDSRVPANARKSGRNLDLFSFRRNLADFPDDPSIIDRILYNDIRYADSSPGGAVDADIDFSPDFTGEGTIYDLGTPIPGSGGVVQGGDSTPIAGYQGDLQPKTEKHNINLLGSYEFSDALRFFVEAKYVTTKNFSFAQPSFDFFTTIQADNPFIPAAIRNAIVPDALSLGIFGDVGFLPDGVLISRDNFDLGVRGEYAERDTYRGVIGFDGQLTDNLKYEISYVYGQTKTRFLSTNYRLEDRYFAALDAVDQGAFTTGTPNGNIVCRSSLDPTAPGNDPNAIIIGGQTNPVTFTPGANSGCVPLNIFGNGSPSQAALDWINVDLENRIKVQQHVVSASVSGDTGAVFELPGGPIGFALGAEYRKEKSNFVPDPFLVQDALADLAAQFPEKGSFDVKEAFAEINIPVLRDMPFADILQFGAAIRFSDYSTIGTTTTWKVDGTWGPVRDIRFRGTYSEAVRAPNLTELFAPQNGAFSFIDDPCDPSNLAEGTSFRVANCNAILAGFGIDPATFNPANDPQATASLPGRTIGTPFLDEETAKTWTAGVVLRPSFIPGLVATFDWYDIKIENAITTATAQDLADACVDQPTLDNQFCDLIERDPTTGFVSDYLLRPLNVSQFATSGADFTINYAFRPSDNLGQFNLRLAGGYLDSLTFISTPGAEVDNDRTEAFAPKWNGTLDITWVKDNWSLNYGVNYFSKTRRFTTEQIEANPDLVDPKYIFYREKWEHDVQLGFKTDDERFQFYAGVNNIFGRDPDVGELNYPSSFRGRYVYAGVKVNLASLGL
;
A
#
# COMPACT_ATOMS: atom_id res chain seq x y z
N MET A 1 -30.37 1.94 42.76
CA MET A 1 -31.54 2.78 42.49
C MET A 1 -31.14 3.93 41.61
N LYS A 2 -31.84 4.08 40.56
CA LYS A 2 -31.98 5.03 39.46
C LYS A 2 -31.41 4.50 38.15
N LYS A 3 -32.31 3.81 37.42
CA LYS A 3 -32.24 3.61 35.99
C LYS A 3 -32.38 4.97 35.28
N ILE A 4 -31.44 5.27 34.38
CA ILE A 4 -31.66 6.26 33.33
C ILE A 4 -31.77 5.50 32.02
N VAL A 5 -32.95 5.53 31.47
CA VAL A 5 -33.31 4.99 30.14
C VAL A 5 -32.70 5.90 29.11
N SER A 6 -31.72 5.42 28.32
CA SER A 6 -31.26 6.07 27.09
C SER A 6 -32.11 5.56 25.93
N GLY A 7 -33.10 6.35 25.54
CA GLY A 7 -33.90 6.10 24.35
C GLY A 7 -33.04 6.24 23.09
N SER A 8 -33.03 5.19 22.29
CA SER A 8 -32.45 5.19 20.95
C SER A 8 -33.29 6.07 20.01
N LEU A 9 -32.87 7.30 19.77
CA LEU A 9 -33.33 8.06 18.61
C LEU A 9 -32.64 7.49 17.36
N ARG A 10 -33.34 6.63 16.65
CA ARG A 10 -32.98 6.25 15.28
C ARG A 10 -33.29 7.43 14.38
N LEU A 11 -32.23 8.06 13.87
CA LEU A 11 -32.32 9.14 12.89
C LEU A 11 -32.76 8.59 11.53
N GLY A 12 -34.04 8.70 11.26
CA GLY A 12 -34.63 8.67 9.92
C GLY A 12 -34.73 10.06 9.30
N ALA A 13 -33.74 10.94 9.45
CA ALA A 13 -33.84 12.34 9.06
C ALA A 13 -33.24 12.69 7.68
N ALA A 14 -32.37 11.88 7.13
CA ALA A 14 -31.71 12.19 5.86
C ALA A 14 -32.63 12.14 4.61
N PRO A 15 -33.60 11.22 4.47
CA PRO A 15 -34.53 11.24 3.33
C PRO A 15 -35.57 12.35 3.40
N LEU A 16 -35.85 12.86 4.61
CA LEU A 16 -36.89 13.91 4.78
C LEU A 16 -36.35 15.31 4.42
N ALA A 17 -35.07 15.58 4.61
CA ALA A 17 -34.45 16.84 4.21
C ALA A 17 -34.34 16.98 2.69
N LEU A 18 -34.09 15.90 1.97
CA LEU A 18 -34.04 15.89 0.52
C LEU A 18 -35.45 16.00 -0.10
N ALA A 19 -36.47 15.40 0.53
CA ALA A 19 -37.87 15.48 0.10
C ALA A 19 -38.50 16.87 0.37
N LEU A 20 -38.06 17.57 1.40
CA LEU A 20 -38.47 18.95 1.70
C LEU A 20 -37.82 20.00 0.78
N ALA A 21 -36.63 19.73 0.28
CA ALA A 21 -35.95 20.57 -0.71
C ALA A 21 -36.63 20.49 -2.11
N LEU A 22 -37.25 19.35 -2.43
CA LEU A 22 -37.96 19.12 -3.70
C LEU A 22 -39.41 19.61 -3.72
N SER A 23 -39.98 20.02 -2.58
CA SER A 23 -41.38 20.50 -2.49
C SER A 23 -41.52 22.03 -2.39
N ALA A 24 -40.44 22.80 -2.52
CA ALA A 24 -40.52 24.26 -2.59
C ALA A 24 -41.10 24.69 -3.96
N ALA A 25 -42.25 25.32 -3.93
CA ALA A 25 -42.93 25.87 -5.10
C ALA A 25 -42.06 26.93 -5.81
N PRO A 26 -42.22 27.11 -7.14
CA PRO A 26 -41.42 28.05 -7.91
C PRO A 26 -41.62 29.50 -7.41
N ALA A 27 -40.60 30.10 -6.86
CA ALA A 27 -40.50 31.54 -6.68
C ALA A 27 -40.29 32.15 -8.07
N VAL A 28 -41.21 33.00 -8.50
CA VAL A 28 -41.08 33.77 -9.71
C VAL A 28 -39.87 34.70 -9.56
N ALA A 29 -38.82 34.44 -10.29
CA ALA A 29 -37.65 35.28 -10.38
C ALA A 29 -38.06 36.59 -11.13
N GLN A 30 -37.95 37.70 -10.47
CA GLN A 30 -38.01 39.02 -11.09
C GLN A 30 -36.64 39.29 -11.72
N ASP A 31 -36.63 39.63 -13.02
CA ASP A 31 -35.45 39.96 -13.78
C ASP A 31 -34.65 41.09 -13.12
N ALA A 32 -33.53 40.78 -12.53
CA ALA A 32 -32.43 41.72 -12.32
C ALA A 32 -31.42 41.47 -13.46
N PRO A 33 -30.88 42.53 -14.12
CA PRO A 33 -29.91 42.34 -15.18
C PRO A 33 -28.70 41.64 -14.60
N VAL A 34 -28.44 40.42 -15.05
CA VAL A 34 -27.18 39.72 -14.86
C VAL A 34 -26.17 40.51 -15.67
N ASP A 35 -25.21 41.09 -15.00
CA ASP A 35 -24.02 41.67 -15.65
C ASP A 35 -23.28 40.51 -16.35
N GLU A 36 -23.42 40.47 -17.65
CA GLU A 36 -22.75 39.52 -18.56
C GLU A 36 -21.26 39.88 -18.73
N THR A 37 -20.58 40.14 -17.66
CA THR A 37 -19.12 40.33 -17.66
C THR A 37 -18.47 39.38 -16.68
N ALA A 38 -18.26 38.19 -17.15
CA ALA A 38 -17.16 37.23 -16.86
C ALA A 38 -17.43 35.85 -17.48
N ALA A 39 -17.75 35.81 -18.77
CA ALA A 39 -17.19 34.74 -19.58
C ALA A 39 -15.79 35.22 -19.95
N ASP A 40 -14.87 35.04 -19.01
CA ASP A 40 -13.46 35.12 -19.34
C ASP A 40 -13.21 34.11 -20.47
N ASP A 41 -12.78 34.59 -21.62
CA ASP A 41 -12.18 33.81 -22.71
C ASP A 41 -10.84 33.27 -22.16
N GLY A 42 -10.94 32.54 -21.04
CA GLY A 42 -9.81 31.85 -20.42
C GLY A 42 -9.25 30.86 -21.42
N GLU A 43 -7.95 30.91 -21.59
CA GLU A 43 -7.17 29.94 -22.38
C GLU A 43 -7.72 28.53 -22.17
N ALA A 44 -8.02 27.84 -23.29
CA ALA A 44 -8.55 26.48 -23.25
C ALA A 44 -7.60 25.59 -22.45
N ILE A 45 -8.01 25.24 -21.23
CA ILE A 45 -7.21 24.44 -20.31
C ILE A 45 -7.05 23.06 -20.93
N VAL A 46 -5.81 22.58 -21.06
CA VAL A 46 -5.55 21.20 -21.48
C VAL A 46 -6.01 20.30 -20.35
N VAL A 47 -7.10 19.61 -20.55
CA VAL A 47 -7.63 18.65 -19.59
C VAL A 47 -6.78 17.38 -19.62
N THR A 48 -6.48 16.81 -18.46
CA THR A 48 -5.81 15.51 -18.34
C THR A 48 -6.55 14.45 -19.17
N GLY A 49 -5.81 13.67 -20.00
CA GLY A 49 -6.35 12.63 -20.89
C GLY A 49 -6.33 12.96 -22.37
N SER A 50 -5.84 14.16 -22.75
CA SER A 50 -5.60 14.59 -24.14
C SER A 50 -4.42 15.54 -24.21
N ARG A 51 -3.72 15.56 -25.34
CA ARG A 51 -2.71 16.59 -25.69
C ARG A 51 -3.32 17.73 -26.50
N ILE A 52 -4.58 17.58 -26.89
CA ILE A 52 -5.36 18.62 -27.58
C ILE A 52 -6.13 19.40 -26.52
N ALA A 53 -5.96 20.71 -26.49
CA ALA A 53 -6.68 21.59 -25.56
C ALA A 53 -8.19 21.50 -25.77
N ARG A 54 -8.96 21.20 -24.72
CA ARG A 54 -10.43 21.20 -24.75
C ARG A 54 -10.96 21.53 -23.34
N PRO A 55 -12.18 22.08 -23.25
CA PRO A 55 -12.86 22.26 -21.97
C PRO A 55 -13.07 20.91 -21.26
N GLU A 56 -12.98 20.86 -19.93
CA GLU A 56 -13.22 19.65 -19.12
C GLU A 56 -14.58 19.02 -19.43
N ALA A 57 -15.57 19.85 -19.66
CA ALA A 57 -16.94 19.47 -20.01
C ALA A 57 -17.07 18.68 -21.31
N ASP A 58 -16.13 18.84 -22.23
CA ASP A 58 -16.09 18.20 -23.55
C ASP A 58 -15.15 16.99 -23.55
N SER A 59 -14.56 16.63 -22.38
CA SER A 59 -13.71 15.45 -22.24
C SER A 59 -14.53 14.17 -22.40
N PRO A 60 -14.14 13.28 -23.31
CA PRO A 60 -14.80 11.98 -23.49
C PRO A 60 -14.46 10.99 -22.35
N ASN A 61 -13.35 11.21 -21.66
CA ASN A 61 -12.95 10.37 -20.54
C ASN A 61 -13.55 10.89 -19.23
N PRO A 62 -13.95 10.02 -18.29
CA PRO A 62 -14.33 10.43 -16.95
C PRO A 62 -13.14 11.06 -16.21
N VAL A 63 -13.27 12.29 -15.79
CA VAL A 63 -12.26 13.01 -14.97
C VAL A 63 -12.93 13.51 -13.70
N THR A 64 -12.28 13.30 -12.58
CA THR A 64 -12.67 13.90 -11.30
C THR A 64 -11.58 14.86 -10.87
N SER A 65 -11.89 16.15 -10.83
CA SER A 65 -10.96 17.17 -10.33
C SER A 65 -11.19 17.46 -8.84
N ILE A 66 -10.10 17.51 -8.08
CA ILE A 66 -10.08 17.90 -6.66
C ILE A 66 -9.36 19.24 -6.58
N SER A 67 -10.07 20.30 -6.21
CA SER A 67 -9.53 21.66 -6.16
C SER A 67 -8.66 21.92 -4.91
N GLU A 68 -7.80 22.95 -4.98
CA GLU A 68 -7.06 23.45 -3.81
C GLU A 68 -8.00 23.70 -2.61
N GLN A 69 -9.17 24.28 -2.85
CA GLN A 69 -10.14 24.56 -1.81
C GLN A 69 -10.60 23.29 -1.09
N THR A 70 -10.90 22.20 -1.82
CA THR A 70 -11.26 20.90 -1.24
C THR A 70 -10.12 20.34 -0.39
N ILE A 71 -8.87 20.43 -0.87
CA ILE A 71 -7.68 19.99 -0.12
C ILE A 71 -7.56 20.77 1.20
N GLN A 72 -7.74 22.07 1.18
CA GLN A 72 -7.63 22.92 2.38
C GLN A 72 -8.78 22.66 3.37
N GLN A 73 -10.00 22.44 2.89
CA GLN A 73 -11.19 22.24 3.70
C GLN A 73 -11.24 20.86 4.38
N SER A 74 -10.55 19.86 3.85
CA SER A 74 -10.44 18.55 4.51
C SER A 74 -9.66 18.58 5.82
N GLY A 75 -8.78 19.59 6.00
CA GLY A 75 -7.88 19.69 7.16
C GLY A 75 -6.77 18.63 7.16
N LEU A 76 -6.72 17.76 6.16
CA LEU A 76 -5.70 16.73 6.01
C LEU A 76 -4.41 17.35 5.45
N THR A 77 -3.28 17.00 6.01
CA THR A 77 -1.94 17.47 5.60
C THR A 77 -1.20 16.44 4.77
N ASN A 78 -1.63 15.18 4.81
CA ASN A 78 -1.17 14.11 3.93
C ASN A 78 -2.16 13.97 2.76
N LEU A 79 -1.66 14.09 1.53
CA LEU A 79 -2.49 14.01 0.32
C LEU A 79 -3.13 12.62 0.15
N THR A 80 -2.46 11.54 0.55
CA THR A 80 -3.02 10.20 0.40
C THR A 80 -4.21 9.99 1.31
N ASP A 81 -4.16 10.51 2.54
CA ASP A 81 -5.29 10.43 3.48
C ASP A 81 -6.55 11.12 2.92
N LEU A 82 -6.38 12.15 2.06
CA LEU A 82 -7.47 12.77 1.31
C LEU A 82 -7.86 11.93 0.08
N LEU A 83 -6.88 11.46 -0.68
CA LEU A 83 -7.13 10.78 -1.95
C LEU A 83 -7.80 9.42 -1.77
N VAL A 84 -7.53 8.70 -0.68
CA VAL A 84 -8.25 7.44 -0.35
C VAL A 84 -9.74 7.65 -0.03
N GLN A 85 -10.20 8.89 0.12
CA GLN A 85 -11.62 9.19 0.22
C GLN A 85 -12.31 9.20 -1.17
N ASN A 86 -11.52 9.32 -2.26
CA ASN A 86 -12.05 9.19 -3.61
C ASN A 86 -12.38 7.72 -3.91
N PRO A 87 -13.60 7.41 -4.41
CA PRO A 87 -14.01 6.04 -4.72
C PRO A 87 -13.04 5.23 -5.54
N ALA A 88 -12.39 5.84 -6.53
CA ALA A 88 -11.45 5.17 -7.42
C ALA A 88 -10.08 4.91 -6.79
N LEU A 89 -9.75 5.52 -5.64
CA LEU A 89 -8.44 5.47 -4.99
C LEU A 89 -8.47 4.81 -3.60
N LEU A 90 -9.57 4.17 -3.23
CA LEU A 90 -9.78 3.59 -1.90
C LEU A 90 -8.69 2.58 -1.49
N GLY A 91 -8.16 1.80 -2.43
CA GLY A 91 -7.10 0.82 -2.20
C GLY A 91 -5.66 1.38 -2.23
N SER A 92 -5.50 2.71 -2.20
CA SER A 92 -4.16 3.33 -2.14
C SER A 92 -3.52 3.12 -0.76
N SER A 93 -2.18 2.94 -0.73
CA SER A 93 -1.43 2.76 0.51
C SER A 93 -1.06 4.10 1.13
N THR A 94 -1.44 4.29 2.39
CA THR A 94 -1.05 5.45 3.20
C THR A 94 0.23 5.16 3.98
N SER A 95 0.84 6.20 4.56
CA SER A 95 2.00 6.01 5.44
C SER A 95 1.70 5.15 6.68
N ALA A 96 0.43 5.02 7.08
CA ALA A 96 0.01 4.14 8.16
C ALA A 96 0.05 2.66 7.76
N ASP A 97 -0.28 2.35 6.50
CA ASP A 97 -0.22 0.98 5.97
C ASP A 97 1.22 0.49 5.77
N ALA A 98 2.16 1.43 5.69
CA ALA A 98 3.59 1.18 5.55
C ALA A 98 4.34 1.34 6.89
N GLY A 99 3.77 0.83 7.97
CA GLY A 99 4.32 0.85 9.32
C GLY A 99 4.15 -0.50 10.04
N GLY A 100 4.55 -0.57 11.31
CA GLY A 100 4.38 -1.76 12.15
C GLY A 100 5.08 -3.00 11.59
N SER A 101 4.39 -4.13 11.57
CA SER A 101 4.92 -5.41 11.07
C SER A 101 5.22 -5.41 9.57
N THR A 102 4.65 -4.46 8.82
CA THR A 102 4.94 -4.26 7.38
C THR A 102 6.13 -3.34 7.12
N ALA A 103 6.74 -2.77 8.18
CA ALA A 103 7.87 -1.87 8.12
C ALA A 103 9.17 -2.61 7.84
N LEU A 104 9.35 -3.12 6.62
CA LEU A 104 10.56 -3.80 6.19
C LEU A 104 10.98 -3.29 4.79
N PHE A 105 12.27 -3.41 4.50
CA PHE A 105 12.85 -3.19 3.16
C PHE A 105 12.72 -1.77 2.59
N GLY A 106 12.78 -0.76 3.44
CA GLY A 106 12.77 0.64 3.02
C GLY A 106 11.39 1.21 2.71
N GLY A 107 10.32 0.48 3.05
CA GLY A 107 8.93 0.87 2.77
C GLY A 107 8.30 1.83 3.79
N VAL A 108 8.91 2.02 4.96
CA VAL A 108 8.29 2.81 6.05
C VAL A 108 7.88 4.20 5.60
N GLY A 109 6.61 4.54 5.84
CA GLY A 109 6.05 5.87 5.63
C GLY A 109 5.85 6.29 4.17
N ILE A 110 5.95 5.37 3.21
CA ILE A 110 5.70 5.64 1.79
C ILE A 110 4.19 5.77 1.53
N ASN A 111 3.83 6.60 0.55
CA ASN A 111 2.45 6.81 0.11
C ASN A 111 2.30 6.50 -1.37
N LEU A 112 1.44 5.54 -1.72
CA LEU A 112 1.28 5.06 -3.08
C LEU A 112 -0.19 5.10 -3.52
N LEU A 113 -0.43 5.49 -4.76
CA LEU A 113 -1.78 5.50 -5.34
C LEU A 113 -2.08 4.18 -6.06
N ASN A 114 -3.31 3.70 -5.87
CA ASN A 114 -3.82 2.47 -6.48
C ASN A 114 -5.24 2.72 -6.99
N LEU A 115 -5.35 2.98 -8.30
CA LEU A 115 -6.64 3.18 -8.93
C LEU A 115 -7.38 1.85 -9.09
N ARG A 116 -8.59 1.78 -8.53
CA ARG A 116 -9.54 0.66 -8.66
C ARG A 116 -9.03 -0.68 -8.15
N ASN A 117 -8.10 -0.67 -7.20
CA ASN A 117 -7.45 -1.86 -6.63
C ASN A 117 -6.70 -2.74 -7.66
N LEU A 118 -6.32 -2.16 -8.82
CA LEU A 118 -5.61 -2.90 -9.88
C LEU A 118 -4.09 -2.90 -9.71
N GLY A 119 -3.57 -2.28 -8.64
CA GLY A 119 -2.14 -2.22 -8.31
C GLY A 119 -1.51 -0.84 -8.51
N THR A 120 -0.53 -0.51 -7.67
CA THR A 120 0.17 0.79 -7.70
C THR A 120 1.01 0.98 -8.96
N GLU A 121 1.46 -0.11 -9.58
CA GLU A 121 2.28 -0.10 -10.81
C GLU A 121 1.47 0.12 -12.08
N ARG A 122 0.15 -0.04 -12.01
CA ARG A 122 -0.81 0.20 -13.08
C ARG A 122 -1.46 1.58 -12.99
N THR A 123 -1.05 2.38 -12.00
CA THR A 123 -1.54 3.74 -11.73
C THR A 123 -0.47 4.77 -12.10
N LEU A 124 -0.66 5.50 -13.19
CA LEU A 124 0.30 6.49 -13.65
C LEU A 124 0.17 7.80 -12.86
N VAL A 125 1.26 8.26 -12.24
CA VAL A 125 1.30 9.55 -11.54
C VAL A 125 2.07 10.58 -12.36
N LEU A 126 1.44 11.73 -12.59
CA LEU A 126 2.00 12.86 -13.33
C LEU A 126 2.05 14.12 -12.47
N VAL A 127 2.99 15.01 -12.79
CA VAL A 127 3.03 16.39 -12.30
C VAL A 127 3.11 17.31 -13.51
N ASN A 128 2.13 18.20 -13.66
CA ASN A 128 1.98 19.07 -14.83
C ASN A 128 1.98 18.30 -16.16
N GLY A 129 1.34 17.11 -16.18
CA GLY A 129 1.26 16.22 -17.36
C GLY A 129 2.55 15.48 -17.71
N ARG A 130 3.59 15.54 -16.86
CA ARG A 130 4.89 14.89 -17.05
C ARG A 130 5.14 13.83 -16.00
N ARG A 131 5.77 12.71 -16.41
CA ARG A 131 6.08 11.59 -15.51
C ARG A 131 6.90 12.03 -14.28
N HIS A 132 6.64 11.38 -13.16
CA HIS A 132 7.38 11.56 -11.92
C HIS A 132 8.26 10.32 -11.66
N ILE A 133 9.39 10.54 -10.98
CA ILE A 133 10.30 9.46 -10.59
C ILE A 133 9.63 8.53 -9.55
N SER A 134 9.90 7.22 -9.64
CA SER A 134 9.45 6.22 -8.67
C SER A 134 10.06 6.45 -7.28
N GLY A 135 9.31 6.06 -6.25
CA GLY A 135 9.75 6.02 -4.85
C GLY A 135 10.24 4.64 -4.39
N ILE A 136 10.00 3.58 -5.19
CA ILE A 136 10.31 2.18 -4.88
C ILE A 136 11.33 1.63 -5.87
N THR A 137 12.24 0.78 -5.39
CA THR A 137 13.24 0.09 -6.21
C THR A 137 12.58 -0.68 -7.35
N GLY A 138 13.09 -0.49 -8.56
CA GLY A 138 12.73 -1.30 -9.72
C GLY A 138 11.32 -1.14 -10.26
N THR A 139 10.42 -0.40 -9.59
CA THR A 139 9.00 -0.26 -9.96
C THR A 139 8.67 1.09 -10.60
N ALA A 140 7.44 1.27 -11.09
CA ALA A 140 6.90 2.54 -11.58
C ALA A 140 6.14 3.34 -10.50
N SER A 141 5.98 2.79 -9.29
CA SER A 141 5.16 3.36 -8.21
C SER A 141 5.76 4.63 -7.61
N VAL A 142 5.03 5.73 -7.64
CA VAL A 142 5.49 7.05 -7.18
C VAL A 142 5.10 7.30 -5.73
N ASP A 143 6.07 7.68 -4.90
CA ASP A 143 5.79 8.19 -3.54
C ASP A 143 5.25 9.62 -3.62
N ILE A 144 3.94 9.79 -3.40
CA ILE A 144 3.28 11.09 -3.47
C ILE A 144 3.60 12.01 -2.28
N ASN A 145 4.31 11.55 -1.25
CA ASN A 145 4.92 12.45 -0.26
C ASN A 145 5.83 13.50 -0.91
N THR A 146 6.34 13.22 -2.09
CA THR A 146 7.22 14.13 -2.83
C THR A 146 6.50 15.29 -3.51
N ILE A 147 5.16 15.32 -3.50
CA ILE A 147 4.36 16.35 -4.16
C ILE A 147 3.98 17.44 -3.15
N PRO A 148 4.25 18.74 -3.45
CA PRO A 148 4.02 19.82 -2.52
C PRO A 148 2.54 20.22 -2.46
N ASN A 149 1.89 20.09 -1.28
CA ASN A 149 0.50 20.48 -1.07
C ASN A 149 0.26 21.97 -1.35
N ALA A 150 1.22 22.83 -0.97
CA ALA A 150 1.11 24.28 -1.07
C ALA A 150 1.06 24.79 -2.52
N LEU A 151 1.62 24.04 -3.47
CA LEU A 151 1.67 24.43 -4.88
C LEU A 151 0.57 23.75 -5.72
N ILE A 152 -0.23 22.86 -5.18
CA ILE A 152 -1.30 22.20 -5.94
C ILE A 152 -2.42 23.22 -6.23
N GLU A 153 -2.74 23.36 -7.50
CA GLU A 153 -3.93 24.08 -7.99
C GLU A 153 -5.13 23.13 -8.01
N ARG A 154 -4.91 21.92 -8.57
CA ARG A 154 -5.90 20.84 -8.61
C ARG A 154 -5.24 19.48 -8.81
N ILE A 155 -5.98 18.43 -8.51
CA ILE A 155 -5.60 17.04 -8.79
C ILE A 155 -6.64 16.46 -9.72
N ASP A 156 -6.22 16.03 -10.91
CA ASP A 156 -7.08 15.39 -11.89
C ASP A 156 -6.93 13.87 -11.77
N VAL A 157 -8.01 13.18 -11.40
CA VAL A 157 -8.09 11.73 -11.38
C VAL A 157 -8.86 11.28 -12.61
N LEU A 158 -8.16 10.67 -13.54
CA LEU A 158 -8.71 10.16 -14.79
C LEU A 158 -8.67 8.63 -14.75
N THR A 159 -9.83 8.02 -14.90
CA THR A 159 -10.00 6.57 -14.83
C THR A 159 -10.18 5.98 -16.23
N GLY A 160 -9.57 4.80 -16.44
CA GLY A 160 -9.58 4.10 -17.72
C GLY A 160 -8.23 4.17 -18.46
N GLY A 161 -8.07 3.34 -19.51
CA GLY A 161 -6.82 3.21 -20.24
C GLY A 161 -6.40 4.48 -20.98
N VAL A 162 -5.25 5.02 -20.63
CA VAL A 162 -4.69 6.28 -21.19
C VAL A 162 -3.29 6.10 -21.76
N SER A 163 -2.84 4.88 -21.90
CA SER A 163 -1.49 4.58 -22.42
C SER A 163 -1.24 5.13 -23.82
N ALA A 164 -2.27 5.27 -24.66
CA ALA A 164 -2.14 5.90 -25.98
C ALA A 164 -1.70 7.38 -25.91
N VAL A 165 -2.02 8.11 -24.83
CA VAL A 165 -1.68 9.52 -24.65
C VAL A 165 -0.39 9.70 -23.82
N TYR A 166 -0.25 8.95 -22.71
CA TYR A 166 0.82 9.17 -21.72
C TYR A 166 1.87 8.06 -21.66
N GLY A 167 1.75 7.02 -22.52
CA GLY A 167 2.62 5.85 -22.52
C GLY A 167 2.19 4.77 -21.52
N ALA A 168 2.97 3.70 -21.44
CA ALA A 168 2.69 2.56 -20.58
C ALA A 168 2.50 2.96 -19.10
N ASP A 169 2.00 2.01 -18.29
CA ASP A 169 1.70 2.12 -16.86
C ASP A 169 0.37 2.86 -16.55
N GLY A 170 -0.23 3.58 -17.53
CA GLY A 170 -1.56 4.17 -17.41
C GLY A 170 -2.69 3.17 -17.73
N VAL A 171 -2.67 1.99 -17.11
CA VAL A 171 -3.61 0.90 -17.34
C VAL A 171 -4.93 1.15 -16.63
N SER A 172 -4.89 1.39 -15.34
CA SER A 172 -6.07 1.72 -14.52
C SER A 172 -6.47 3.19 -14.66
N GLY A 173 -5.52 4.05 -15.06
CA GLY A 173 -5.72 5.47 -15.26
C GLY A 173 -4.52 6.33 -14.86
N VAL A 174 -4.78 7.62 -14.68
CA VAL A 174 -3.78 8.65 -14.34
C VAL A 174 -4.26 9.50 -13.17
N VAL A 175 -3.32 9.83 -12.27
CA VAL A 175 -3.49 10.91 -11.29
C VAL A 175 -2.50 12.00 -11.63
N ASN A 176 -2.99 13.16 -12.09
CA ASN A 176 -2.16 14.29 -12.49
C ASN A 176 -2.26 15.43 -11.47
N PHE A 177 -1.15 15.79 -10.89
CA PHE A 177 -1.03 16.92 -9.98
C PHE A 177 -0.67 18.18 -10.77
N VAL A 178 -1.62 19.09 -10.90
CA VAL A 178 -1.43 20.35 -11.58
C VAL A 178 -0.97 21.38 -10.55
N LEU A 179 0.21 21.96 -10.78
CA LEU A 179 0.81 22.95 -9.91
C LEU A 179 0.44 24.36 -10.37
N LYS A 180 0.32 25.28 -9.40
CA LYS A 180 0.14 26.72 -9.64
C LYS A 180 1.23 27.26 -10.56
N ARG A 181 0.83 27.96 -11.61
CA ARG A 181 1.72 28.70 -12.50
C ARG A 181 1.64 30.19 -12.20
N ASP A 182 2.70 30.91 -12.51
CA ASP A 182 2.74 32.38 -12.43
C ASP A 182 2.28 32.93 -11.08
N PHE A 183 2.74 32.27 -10.00
CA PHE A 183 2.39 32.64 -8.62
C PHE A 183 3.01 33.99 -8.26
N GLU A 184 2.18 34.91 -7.78
CA GLU A 184 2.60 36.23 -7.32
C GLU A 184 2.20 36.47 -5.86
N GLY A 185 3.10 37.05 -5.07
CA GLY A 185 2.88 37.37 -3.66
C GLY A 185 3.51 36.35 -2.72
N ILE A 186 3.01 36.34 -1.49
CA ILE A 186 3.44 35.43 -0.41
C ILE A 186 2.22 34.75 0.19
N ASP A 187 2.23 33.42 0.16
CA ASP A 187 1.24 32.55 0.82
C ASP A 187 1.96 31.74 1.90
N ALA A 188 1.50 31.80 3.14
CA ALA A 188 2.02 31.01 4.23
C ALA A 188 0.89 30.32 4.97
N ARG A 189 1.07 29.03 5.32
CA ARG A 189 0.11 28.26 6.09
C ARG A 189 0.80 27.59 7.27
N PHE A 190 0.15 27.61 8.42
CA PHE A 190 0.54 26.82 9.59
C PHE A 190 -0.68 26.07 10.12
N GLN A 191 -0.52 24.79 10.41
CA GLN A 191 -1.57 23.95 10.99
C GLN A 191 -0.97 23.00 12.01
N THR A 192 -1.71 22.73 13.09
CA THR A 192 -1.41 21.65 14.01
C THR A 192 -2.68 20.91 14.37
N GLY A 193 -2.52 19.61 14.68
CA GLY A 193 -3.64 18.76 15.06
C GLY A 193 -3.23 17.64 15.98
N ILE A 194 -4.23 17.03 16.64
CA ILE A 194 -4.04 15.98 17.63
C ILE A 194 -5.28 15.09 17.72
N SER A 195 -5.13 13.79 17.98
CA SER A 195 -6.25 12.93 18.28
C SER A 195 -6.89 13.26 19.64
N SER A 196 -8.16 12.96 19.82
CA SER A 196 -8.84 13.12 21.11
C SER A 196 -8.25 12.26 22.24
N ARG A 197 -7.33 11.35 21.90
CA ARG A 197 -6.58 10.50 22.86
C ARG A 197 -5.25 11.12 23.30
N GLY A 198 -4.86 12.30 22.74
CA GLY A 198 -3.66 13.03 23.11
C GLY A 198 -2.39 12.52 22.39
N ASP A 199 -2.54 11.80 21.30
CA ASP A 199 -1.44 11.29 20.45
C ASP A 199 -1.67 11.60 18.97
N GLY A 200 -0.81 11.07 18.07
CA GLY A 200 -0.92 11.31 16.63
C GLY A 200 -0.81 12.80 16.27
N ASN A 201 0.04 13.53 16.98
CA ASN A 201 0.26 14.96 16.73
C ASN A 201 0.79 15.18 15.33
N ASN A 202 0.21 16.15 14.62
CA ASN A 202 0.70 16.65 13.35
C ASN A 202 1.11 18.12 13.47
N ILE A 203 2.16 18.51 12.77
CA ILE A 203 2.59 19.89 12.57
C ILE A 203 2.86 20.06 11.08
N TYR A 204 2.20 21.04 10.47
CA TYR A 204 2.36 21.40 9.07
C TYR A 204 2.67 22.89 8.95
N GLY A 205 3.63 23.25 8.10
CA GLY A 205 3.94 24.62 7.74
C GLY A 205 4.34 24.74 6.28
N SER A 206 3.87 25.76 5.58
CA SER A 206 4.29 26.06 4.23
C SER A 206 4.50 27.56 4.02
N LEU A 207 5.40 27.88 3.12
CA LEU A 207 5.68 29.26 2.66
C LEU A 207 5.94 29.21 1.15
N THR A 208 5.12 29.92 0.39
CA THR A 208 5.31 30.12 -1.05
C THR A 208 5.48 31.61 -1.33
N ALA A 209 6.49 31.98 -2.07
CA ALA A 209 6.73 33.36 -2.48
C ALA A 209 7.07 33.39 -3.97
N GLY A 210 6.47 34.30 -4.70
CA GLY A 210 6.72 34.48 -6.13
C GLY A 210 6.52 35.93 -6.59
N THR A 211 7.07 36.23 -7.73
CA THR A 211 6.98 37.55 -8.35
C THR A 211 7.05 37.47 -9.86
N ASN A 212 6.28 38.34 -10.51
CA ASN A 212 6.40 38.61 -11.92
C ASN A 212 7.53 39.66 -12.16
N PHE A 213 8.17 39.57 -13.31
CA PHE A 213 9.23 40.52 -13.72
C PHE A 213 9.22 40.75 -15.22
N SER A 214 9.90 41.82 -15.67
CA SER A 214 10.03 42.17 -17.12
C SER A 214 8.68 42.44 -17.81
N ASP A 215 7.80 43.23 -17.18
CA ASP A 215 6.45 43.52 -17.68
C ASP A 215 5.62 42.21 -17.86
N ASP A 216 5.53 41.40 -16.79
CA ASP A 216 4.80 40.15 -16.67
C ASP A 216 5.24 39.02 -17.62
N ARG A 217 6.36 39.21 -18.34
CA ARG A 217 6.91 38.18 -19.22
C ARG A 217 7.69 37.09 -18.48
N GLY A 218 8.05 37.30 -17.24
CA GLY A 218 8.72 36.31 -16.43
C GLY A 218 8.04 36.12 -15.08
N ASN A 219 8.07 34.91 -14.59
CA ASN A 219 7.65 34.58 -13.21
C ASN A 219 8.72 33.71 -12.56
N ILE A 220 8.92 33.89 -11.27
CA ILE A 220 9.70 32.99 -10.43
C ILE A 220 8.97 32.80 -9.10
N ALA A 221 8.80 31.56 -8.69
CA ALA A 221 8.19 31.19 -7.42
C ALA A 221 9.03 30.13 -6.70
N VAL A 222 9.16 30.30 -5.37
CA VAL A 222 9.80 29.35 -4.47
C VAL A 222 8.82 28.92 -3.41
N SER A 223 8.75 27.62 -3.13
CA SER A 223 7.91 27.07 -2.07
C SER A 223 8.72 26.17 -1.15
N TYR A 224 8.49 26.29 0.14
CA TYR A 224 8.98 25.39 1.18
C TYR A 224 7.81 24.85 1.98
N GLU A 225 7.82 23.52 2.21
CA GLU A 225 6.83 22.83 3.02
C GLU A 225 7.52 21.93 4.05
N TYR A 226 7.02 21.98 5.28
CA TYR A 226 7.40 21.11 6.39
C TYR A 226 6.17 20.36 6.88
N ASN A 227 6.28 19.04 7.03
CA ASN A 227 5.27 18.21 7.71
C ASN A 227 5.92 17.23 8.67
N ARG A 228 5.29 17.05 9.84
CA ARG A 228 5.72 16.08 10.82
C ARG A 228 4.51 15.42 11.47
N ASP A 229 4.48 14.07 11.41
CA ASP A 229 3.52 13.23 12.12
C ASP A 229 4.23 12.46 13.24
N SER A 230 3.60 12.37 14.39
CA SER A 230 4.11 11.60 15.52
C SER A 230 3.71 10.14 15.39
N ARG A 231 4.57 9.26 15.89
CA ARG A 231 4.31 7.82 15.95
C ARG A 231 3.09 7.50 16.81
N VAL A 232 2.32 6.49 16.41
CA VAL A 232 1.21 5.94 17.20
C VAL A 232 1.41 4.42 17.31
N PRO A 233 1.86 3.89 18.47
CA PRO A 233 2.00 2.46 18.66
C PRO A 233 0.62 1.79 18.79
N ALA A 234 0.54 0.49 18.42
CA ALA A 234 -0.72 -0.25 18.45
C ALA A 234 -1.34 -0.31 19.87
N ASN A 235 -0.52 -0.48 20.91
CA ASN A 235 -0.98 -0.51 22.30
C ASN A 235 -1.50 0.84 22.84
N ALA A 236 -1.34 1.94 22.10
CA ALA A 236 -2.01 3.20 22.41
C ALA A 236 -3.52 3.14 22.11
N ARG A 237 -3.97 2.15 21.37
CA ARG A 237 -5.38 1.89 21.07
C ARG A 237 -5.92 0.76 21.93
N LYS A 238 -7.21 0.86 22.31
CA LYS A 238 -7.86 -0.17 23.13
C LYS A 238 -7.82 -1.53 22.42
N SER A 239 -8.16 -1.56 21.14
CA SER A 239 -8.14 -2.77 20.31
C SER A 239 -6.74 -3.38 20.11
N GLY A 240 -5.67 -2.64 20.35
CA GLY A 240 -4.29 -3.11 20.29
C GLY A 240 -3.67 -3.46 21.64
N ARG A 241 -4.45 -3.48 22.72
CA ARG A 241 -3.96 -3.87 24.06
C ARG A 241 -4.22 -5.35 24.31
N ASN A 242 -3.37 -5.97 25.12
CA ASN A 242 -3.34 -7.40 25.37
C ASN A 242 -4.73 -8.04 25.62
N LEU A 243 -5.49 -7.50 26.55
CA LEU A 243 -6.80 -8.07 26.94
C LEU A 243 -7.98 -7.55 26.14
N ASP A 244 -7.78 -6.55 25.30
CA ASP A 244 -8.82 -5.85 24.56
C ASP A 244 -8.79 -6.16 23.04
N LEU A 245 -7.76 -6.85 22.56
CA LEU A 245 -7.72 -7.38 21.19
C LEU A 245 -8.61 -8.62 21.10
N PHE A 246 -9.63 -8.55 20.27
CA PHE A 246 -10.49 -9.69 19.96
C PHE A 246 -10.08 -10.32 18.64
N SER A 247 -10.14 -11.64 18.57
CA SER A 247 -9.93 -12.40 17.35
C SER A 247 -10.91 -13.56 17.26
N PHE A 248 -11.30 -13.92 16.03
CA PHE A 248 -12.12 -15.09 15.77
C PHE A 248 -11.25 -16.35 15.85
N ARG A 249 -11.67 -17.30 16.67
CA ARG A 249 -11.02 -18.60 16.81
C ARG A 249 -12.09 -19.69 16.88
N ARG A 250 -11.70 -20.95 16.70
CA ARG A 250 -12.58 -22.10 16.73
C ARG A 250 -13.39 -22.15 18.01
N ASN A 251 -14.66 -22.45 17.88
CA ASN A 251 -15.58 -22.62 19.00
C ASN A 251 -15.36 -24.02 19.65
N LEU A 252 -15.05 -24.04 20.95
CA LEU A 252 -14.85 -25.27 21.69
C LEU A 252 -16.10 -26.19 21.69
N ALA A 253 -17.29 -25.60 21.63
CA ALA A 253 -18.55 -26.35 21.64
C ALA A 253 -18.81 -27.08 20.31
N ASP A 254 -18.04 -26.74 19.28
CA ASP A 254 -18.12 -27.31 17.94
C ASP A 254 -17.09 -28.43 17.69
N PHE A 255 -16.67 -29.14 18.69
CA PHE A 255 -15.69 -30.22 18.51
C PHE A 255 -16.28 -31.56 18.98
N PRO A 256 -16.46 -32.57 18.09
CA PRO A 256 -16.25 -32.54 16.61
C PRO A 256 -17.28 -31.68 15.91
N ASP A 257 -16.99 -31.26 14.69
CA ASP A 257 -17.78 -30.39 13.82
C ASP A 257 -19.28 -30.74 13.80
N ASP A 258 -20.13 -29.80 14.19
CA ASP A 258 -21.59 -29.89 14.22
C ASP A 258 -22.21 -28.70 13.45
N PRO A 259 -22.79 -28.89 12.26
CA PRO A 259 -23.31 -27.80 11.43
C PRO A 259 -24.45 -27.00 12.08
N SER A 260 -24.88 -27.32 13.29
CA SER A 260 -25.78 -26.49 14.10
C SER A 260 -25.11 -25.56 15.09
N ILE A 261 -23.80 -25.64 15.19
CA ILE A 261 -22.96 -24.85 16.11
C ILE A 261 -21.99 -23.99 15.31
N ILE A 262 -21.91 -22.73 15.65
CA ILE A 262 -21.02 -21.78 14.96
C ILE A 262 -19.55 -22.15 15.19
N ASP A 263 -18.76 -22.28 14.09
CA ASP A 263 -17.36 -22.73 14.12
C ASP A 263 -16.43 -21.75 14.81
N ARG A 264 -16.63 -20.46 14.61
CA ARG A 264 -15.73 -19.42 15.12
C ARG A 264 -16.48 -18.41 15.97
N ILE A 265 -15.94 -18.15 17.16
CA ILE A 265 -16.42 -17.12 18.08
C ILE A 265 -15.30 -16.15 18.43
N LEU A 266 -15.64 -15.00 18.99
CA LEU A 266 -14.70 -13.98 19.43
C LEU A 266 -14.07 -14.36 20.78
N TYR A 267 -12.75 -14.46 20.79
CA TYR A 267 -11.95 -14.55 22.01
C TYR A 267 -11.16 -13.25 22.21
N ASN A 268 -10.87 -12.92 23.44
CA ASN A 268 -9.90 -11.92 23.85
C ASN A 268 -8.75 -12.59 24.63
N ASP A 269 -7.67 -11.85 24.88
CA ASP A 269 -6.48 -12.36 25.56
C ASP A 269 -5.93 -13.64 24.91
N ILE A 270 -5.84 -13.61 23.59
CA ILE A 270 -5.34 -14.75 22.81
C ILE A 270 -3.83 -14.71 22.79
N ARG A 271 -3.21 -15.89 22.94
CA ARG A 271 -1.78 -16.06 23.07
C ARG A 271 -1.32 -17.30 22.31
N TYR A 272 -0.05 -17.32 21.89
CA TYR A 272 0.62 -18.56 21.47
C TYR A 272 1.06 -19.29 22.74
N ALA A 273 0.74 -20.59 22.83
CA ALA A 273 0.90 -21.36 24.09
C ALA A 273 2.34 -21.49 24.55
N ASP A 274 3.27 -21.50 23.62
CA ASP A 274 4.63 -22.01 23.77
C ASP A 274 5.71 -20.92 23.87
N SER A 275 5.38 -19.62 23.81
CA SER A 275 6.38 -18.55 23.89
C SER A 275 5.99 -17.44 24.87
N SER A 276 6.98 -16.88 25.57
CA SER A 276 6.77 -15.80 26.52
C SER A 276 7.93 -14.79 26.54
N PRO A 277 7.72 -13.55 27.06
CA PRO A 277 8.79 -12.54 27.10
C PRO A 277 10.00 -12.94 27.95
N GLY A 278 9.81 -13.76 28.98
CA GLY A 278 10.88 -14.28 29.84
C GLY A 278 11.37 -15.67 29.47
N GLY A 279 10.75 -16.31 28.48
CA GLY A 279 10.97 -17.67 28.07
C GLY A 279 9.95 -18.66 28.64
N ALA A 280 9.44 -19.52 27.80
CA ALA A 280 8.66 -20.71 28.12
C ALA A 280 9.59 -21.91 27.97
N VAL A 281 9.86 -22.62 29.07
CA VAL A 281 10.92 -23.65 29.12
C VAL A 281 10.30 -25.02 29.24
N ASP A 282 10.65 -25.89 28.32
CA ASP A 282 10.33 -27.32 28.31
C ASP A 282 11.57 -28.10 28.78
N ALA A 283 11.46 -28.76 29.91
CA ALA A 283 12.57 -29.43 30.58
C ALA A 283 12.59 -30.96 30.36
N ASP A 284 11.46 -31.54 29.92
CA ASP A 284 11.35 -32.98 29.64
C ASP A 284 11.17 -33.28 28.15
N ILE A 285 11.11 -32.21 27.31
CA ILE A 285 11.15 -32.23 25.84
C ILE A 285 9.94 -32.98 25.25
N ASP A 286 8.78 -32.63 25.78
CA ASP A 286 7.49 -33.10 25.24
C ASP A 286 6.82 -32.02 24.35
N PHE A 287 7.51 -30.90 24.09
CA PHE A 287 7.06 -29.69 23.34
C PHE A 287 5.94 -28.92 24.04
N SER A 288 5.83 -29.08 25.35
CA SER A 288 4.92 -28.29 26.19
C SER A 288 5.72 -27.61 27.31
N PRO A 289 5.61 -26.27 27.48
CA PRO A 289 6.38 -25.60 28.53
C PRO A 289 6.02 -26.04 29.94
N ASP A 290 7.02 -26.40 30.76
CA ASP A 290 6.90 -26.75 32.18
C ASP A 290 7.08 -25.55 33.09
N PHE A 291 7.99 -24.64 32.69
CA PHE A 291 8.45 -23.52 33.52
C PHE A 291 8.48 -22.22 32.76
N THR A 292 8.28 -21.10 33.46
CA THR A 292 8.72 -19.79 33.00
C THR A 292 10.25 -19.71 33.02
N GLY A 293 10.84 -18.78 32.30
CA GLY A 293 12.29 -18.55 32.34
C GLY A 293 12.84 -18.22 33.71
N GLU A 294 12.03 -17.76 34.66
CA GLU A 294 12.42 -17.55 36.06
C GLU A 294 12.38 -18.85 36.91
N GLY A 295 11.89 -19.95 36.35
CA GLY A 295 11.81 -21.25 37.02
C GLY A 295 10.57 -21.46 37.89
N THR A 296 9.50 -20.70 37.66
CA THR A 296 8.16 -20.97 38.20
C THR A 296 7.39 -21.89 37.28
N ILE A 297 6.41 -22.65 37.81
CA ILE A 297 5.53 -23.48 36.96
C ILE A 297 4.84 -22.60 35.94
N TYR A 298 4.85 -23.03 34.66
CA TYR A 298 4.25 -22.31 33.55
C TYR A 298 2.73 -22.50 33.52
N ASP A 299 1.98 -21.42 33.45
CA ASP A 299 0.55 -21.45 33.18
C ASP A 299 0.30 -21.43 31.67
N LEU A 300 -0.04 -22.58 31.11
CA LEU A 300 -0.31 -22.73 29.67
C LEU A 300 -1.53 -21.94 29.21
N GLY A 301 -2.43 -21.55 30.14
CA GLY A 301 -3.72 -20.98 29.79
C GLY A 301 -4.76 -22.03 29.35
N THR A 302 -5.85 -21.57 28.75
CA THR A 302 -6.92 -22.45 28.27
C THR A 302 -6.73 -22.72 26.78
N PRO A 303 -6.38 -23.96 26.36
CA PRO A 303 -6.23 -24.28 24.94
C PRO A 303 -7.50 -24.05 24.14
N ILE A 304 -7.36 -23.53 22.93
CA ILE A 304 -8.42 -23.38 21.93
C ILE A 304 -8.23 -24.49 20.87
N PRO A 305 -8.98 -25.64 20.95
CA PRO A 305 -8.78 -26.77 20.05
C PRO A 305 -8.90 -26.41 18.58
N GLY A 306 -8.09 -27.06 17.73
CA GLY A 306 -8.06 -26.82 16.30
C GLY A 306 -7.52 -25.43 15.91
N SER A 307 -6.83 -24.73 16.81
CA SER A 307 -6.25 -23.40 16.57
C SER A 307 -4.72 -23.39 16.52
N GLY A 308 -4.06 -24.54 16.38
CA GLY A 308 -2.60 -24.61 16.17
C GLY A 308 -1.78 -24.00 17.31
N GLY A 309 -1.89 -24.51 18.55
CA GLY A 309 -1.12 -23.99 19.68
C GLY A 309 -1.58 -22.65 20.26
N VAL A 310 -2.80 -22.19 19.95
CA VAL A 310 -3.35 -20.94 20.49
C VAL A 310 -4.14 -21.21 21.76
N VAL A 311 -3.95 -20.34 22.76
CA VAL A 311 -4.59 -20.42 24.09
C VAL A 311 -5.26 -19.10 24.47
N GLN A 312 -6.14 -19.14 25.47
CA GLN A 312 -6.68 -17.95 26.12
C GLN A 312 -6.08 -17.81 27.53
N GLY A 313 -5.46 -16.66 27.79
CA GLY A 313 -4.76 -16.41 29.07
C GLY A 313 -3.45 -17.20 29.22
N GLY A 314 -2.96 -17.31 30.45
CA GLY A 314 -1.68 -17.98 30.78
C GLY A 314 -0.49 -17.04 30.84
N ASP A 315 0.73 -17.60 30.82
CA ASP A 315 2.01 -16.89 30.96
C ASP A 315 2.63 -16.47 29.61
N SER A 316 2.07 -16.98 28.50
CA SER A 316 2.57 -16.70 27.15
C SER A 316 2.33 -15.24 26.71
N THR A 317 2.98 -14.83 25.62
CA THR A 317 2.82 -13.49 25.07
C THR A 317 1.45 -13.31 24.41
N PRO A 318 0.68 -12.29 24.80
CA PRO A 318 -0.53 -11.92 24.06
C PRO A 318 -0.24 -11.56 22.62
N ILE A 319 -1.05 -12.04 21.65
CA ILE A 319 -0.90 -11.75 20.21
C ILE A 319 -0.84 -10.25 19.94
N ALA A 320 -1.55 -9.43 20.74
CA ALA A 320 -1.47 -7.98 20.67
C ALA A 320 -0.06 -7.41 20.90
N GLY A 321 0.81 -8.14 21.57
CA GLY A 321 2.20 -7.73 21.83
C GLY A 321 3.08 -7.69 20.58
N TYR A 322 2.74 -8.45 19.55
CA TYR A 322 3.48 -8.49 18.28
C TYR A 322 3.09 -7.36 17.33
N GLN A 323 2.08 -6.56 17.67
CA GLN A 323 1.68 -5.43 16.84
C GLN A 323 2.67 -4.28 16.97
N GLY A 324 3.23 -3.83 15.86
CA GLY A 324 4.11 -2.68 15.80
C GLY A 324 3.35 -1.34 15.87
N ASP A 325 3.82 -0.36 15.13
CA ASP A 325 3.18 0.95 15.05
C ASP A 325 2.01 0.98 14.07
N LEU A 326 0.89 1.61 14.47
CA LEU A 326 -0.24 1.91 13.58
C LEU A 326 0.05 3.13 12.69
N GLN A 327 0.96 3.98 13.09
CA GLN A 327 1.44 5.10 12.32
C GLN A 327 2.92 5.30 12.60
N PRO A 328 3.77 5.32 11.57
CA PRO A 328 5.18 5.67 11.73
C PRO A 328 5.33 7.15 12.12
N LYS A 329 6.45 7.49 12.75
CA LYS A 329 6.90 8.88 12.79
C LYS A 329 7.35 9.26 11.40
N THR A 330 6.82 10.37 10.87
CA THR A 330 7.26 10.95 9.59
C THR A 330 7.71 12.38 9.78
N GLU A 331 8.74 12.80 9.04
CA GLU A 331 9.20 14.18 8.96
C GLU A 331 9.59 14.47 7.51
N LYS A 332 9.02 15.53 6.93
CA LYS A 332 9.16 15.87 5.52
C LYS A 332 9.58 17.33 5.35
N HIS A 333 10.58 17.56 4.51
CA HIS A 333 10.94 18.88 3.99
C HIS A 333 10.83 18.84 2.46
N ASN A 334 10.11 19.78 1.88
CA ASN A 334 9.87 19.85 0.45
C ASN A 334 10.17 21.27 -0.06
N ILE A 335 11.15 21.42 -0.91
CA ILE A 335 11.57 22.70 -1.52
C ILE A 335 11.32 22.64 -3.02
N ASN A 336 10.65 23.64 -3.57
CA ASN A 336 10.34 23.73 -4.99
C ASN A 336 10.72 25.12 -5.53
N LEU A 337 11.17 25.13 -6.77
CA LEU A 337 11.39 26.32 -7.58
C LEU A 337 10.60 26.15 -8.88
N LEU A 338 9.78 27.12 -9.21
CA LEU A 338 9.11 27.22 -10.50
C LEU A 338 9.55 28.52 -11.16
N GLY A 339 9.78 28.49 -12.46
CA GLY A 339 10.15 29.71 -13.20
C GLY A 339 9.75 29.62 -14.66
N SER A 340 9.37 30.75 -15.22
CA SER A 340 9.03 30.89 -16.63
C SER A 340 9.52 32.23 -17.16
N TYR A 341 9.85 32.28 -18.47
CA TYR A 341 10.16 33.54 -19.16
C TYR A 341 9.72 33.47 -20.61
N GLU A 342 8.89 34.39 -21.00
CA GLU A 342 8.40 34.55 -22.36
C GLU A 342 9.29 35.52 -23.16
N PHE A 343 10.05 34.98 -24.11
CA PHE A 343 10.84 35.77 -25.02
C PHE A 343 9.98 36.37 -26.13
N SER A 344 8.96 35.63 -26.55
CA SER A 344 7.92 35.99 -27.49
C SER A 344 6.79 34.94 -27.42
N ASP A 345 5.62 35.18 -28.00
CA ASP A 345 4.52 34.23 -28.11
C ASP A 345 4.98 32.86 -28.68
N ALA A 346 6.00 32.87 -29.55
CA ALA A 346 6.56 31.66 -30.16
C ALA A 346 7.62 30.97 -29.28
N LEU A 347 8.08 31.57 -28.19
CA LEU A 347 9.16 31.00 -27.38
C LEU A 347 9.02 31.43 -25.92
N ARG A 348 8.55 30.52 -25.08
CA ARG A 348 8.59 30.63 -23.63
C ARG A 348 9.52 29.52 -23.07
N PHE A 349 10.41 29.88 -22.18
CA PHE A 349 11.23 28.98 -21.36
C PHE A 349 10.51 28.69 -20.05
N PHE A 350 10.58 27.44 -19.57
CA PHE A 350 10.15 27.09 -18.22
C PHE A 350 11.13 26.16 -17.52
N VAL A 351 11.13 26.27 -16.19
CA VAL A 351 11.95 25.42 -15.32
C VAL A 351 11.16 25.04 -14.07
N GLU A 352 11.26 23.78 -13.68
CA GLU A 352 10.80 23.26 -12.39
C GLU A 352 11.99 22.57 -11.70
N ALA A 353 12.23 22.85 -10.44
CA ALA A 353 13.22 22.13 -9.65
C ALA A 353 12.64 21.78 -8.28
N LYS A 354 12.94 20.58 -7.80
CA LYS A 354 12.40 20.04 -6.55
C LYS A 354 13.47 19.27 -5.80
N TYR A 355 13.54 19.49 -4.49
CA TYR A 355 14.23 18.66 -3.53
C TYR A 355 13.29 18.32 -2.38
N VAL A 356 13.14 17.03 -2.12
CA VAL A 356 12.33 16.53 -1.00
C VAL A 356 13.16 15.56 -0.20
N THR A 357 13.19 15.72 1.12
CA THR A 357 13.73 14.74 2.04
C THR A 357 12.63 14.30 3.01
N THR A 358 12.49 12.98 3.19
CA THR A 358 11.58 12.39 4.17
C THR A 358 12.36 11.50 5.12
N LYS A 359 12.06 11.58 6.42
CA LYS A 359 12.62 10.74 7.48
C LYS A 359 11.49 10.04 8.19
N ASN A 360 11.50 8.72 8.14
CA ASN A 360 10.43 7.90 8.68
C ASN A 360 11.02 6.89 9.66
N PHE A 361 10.26 6.57 10.71
CA PHE A 361 10.63 5.55 11.69
C PHE A 361 9.41 4.79 12.17
N SER A 362 9.48 3.47 12.21
CA SER A 362 8.47 2.59 12.77
C SER A 362 9.11 1.42 13.51
N PHE A 363 8.53 1.02 14.64
CA PHE A 363 8.80 -0.28 15.22
C PHE A 363 7.96 -1.36 14.53
N ALA A 364 8.58 -2.51 14.34
CA ALA A 364 7.94 -3.75 13.90
C ALA A 364 7.64 -4.66 15.12
N GLN A 365 7.62 -5.94 14.91
CA GLN A 365 7.51 -6.93 16.00
C GLN A 365 8.88 -7.23 16.61
N PRO A 366 8.96 -7.72 17.88
CA PRO A 366 10.20 -8.27 18.45
C PRO A 366 10.66 -9.47 17.63
N SER A 367 11.94 -9.83 17.74
CA SER A 367 12.38 -11.17 17.32
C SER A 367 11.80 -12.23 18.27
N PHE A 368 11.73 -13.47 17.83
CA PHE A 368 11.25 -14.58 18.63
C PHE A 368 12.03 -15.85 18.27
N ASP A 369 12.09 -16.77 19.22
CA ASP A 369 12.72 -18.08 19.07
C ASP A 369 11.77 -19.15 19.55
N PHE A 370 11.73 -20.30 18.85
CA PHE A 370 10.97 -21.46 19.25
C PHE A 370 11.90 -22.65 19.45
N PHE A 371 11.71 -23.36 20.55
CA PHE A 371 12.40 -24.62 20.86
C PHE A 371 13.94 -24.52 20.75
N THR A 372 14.51 -23.35 21.12
CA THR A 372 15.96 -23.17 21.17
C THR A 372 16.58 -24.05 22.23
N THR A 373 17.53 -24.90 21.85
CA THR A 373 18.20 -25.82 22.77
C THR A 373 19.23 -25.08 23.63
N ILE A 374 19.12 -25.23 24.96
CA ILE A 374 20.11 -24.75 25.92
C ILE A 374 20.69 -25.94 26.68
N GLN A 375 22.03 -26.10 26.61
CA GLN A 375 22.74 -27.25 27.27
C GLN A 375 22.60 -27.23 28.77
N ALA A 376 22.50 -28.41 29.40
CA ALA A 376 22.28 -28.58 30.82
C ALA A 376 23.40 -27.99 31.74
N ASP A 377 24.60 -27.80 31.20
CA ASP A 377 25.74 -27.18 31.92
C ASP A 377 25.71 -25.65 31.86
N ASN A 378 24.75 -25.05 31.19
CA ASN A 378 24.57 -23.59 31.12
C ASN A 378 24.26 -23.04 32.54
N PRO A 379 25.12 -22.17 33.11
CA PRO A 379 24.96 -21.70 34.48
C PRO A 379 23.76 -20.77 34.69
N PHE A 380 23.17 -20.24 33.62
CA PHE A 380 22.00 -19.36 33.69
C PHE A 380 20.67 -20.11 33.91
N ILE A 381 20.65 -21.44 33.67
CA ILE A 381 19.45 -22.26 33.92
C ILE A 381 19.08 -22.17 35.42
N PRO A 382 17.88 -21.69 35.76
CA PRO A 382 17.40 -21.69 37.16
C PRO A 382 17.43 -23.07 37.81
N ALA A 383 17.69 -23.14 39.14
CA ALA A 383 17.80 -24.40 39.82
C ALA A 383 16.56 -25.30 39.73
N ALA A 384 15.37 -24.70 39.72
CA ALA A 384 14.11 -25.48 39.57
C ALA A 384 14.07 -26.22 38.23
N ILE A 385 14.39 -25.50 37.12
CA ILE A 385 14.43 -26.06 35.77
C ILE A 385 15.54 -27.13 35.69
N ARG A 386 16.76 -26.79 36.15
CA ARG A 386 17.90 -27.72 36.13
C ARG A 386 17.61 -29.07 36.81
N ASN A 387 16.85 -29.05 37.90
CA ASN A 387 16.47 -30.26 38.65
C ASN A 387 15.36 -31.08 37.95
N ALA A 388 14.69 -30.50 36.98
CA ALA A 388 13.63 -31.14 36.18
C ALA A 388 14.13 -31.72 34.84
N ILE A 389 15.38 -31.38 34.42
CA ILE A 389 15.95 -31.91 33.17
C ILE A 389 15.92 -33.42 33.18
N VAL A 390 15.32 -33.99 32.15
CA VAL A 390 15.30 -35.45 31.93
C VAL A 390 16.53 -35.83 31.10
N PRO A 391 17.47 -36.62 31.62
CA PRO A 391 18.62 -37.09 30.87
C PRO A 391 18.20 -37.86 29.62
N ASP A 392 18.93 -37.72 28.52
CA ASP A 392 18.73 -38.37 27.26
C ASP A 392 17.36 -38.10 26.57
N ALA A 393 16.55 -37.19 27.06
CA ALA A 393 15.24 -36.86 26.45
C ALA A 393 15.39 -36.44 24.98
N LEU A 394 16.42 -35.64 24.66
CA LEU A 394 16.73 -35.22 23.28
C LEU A 394 17.21 -36.36 22.39
N SER A 395 17.63 -37.51 22.93
CA SER A 395 18.06 -38.67 22.18
C SER A 395 16.93 -39.63 21.76
N LEU A 396 15.69 -39.40 22.25
CA LEU A 396 14.55 -40.28 22.04
C LEU A 396 13.88 -40.20 20.64
N GLY A 397 14.52 -39.53 19.70
CA GLY A 397 14.27 -39.82 18.28
C GLY A 397 13.02 -39.17 17.66
N ILE A 398 12.53 -38.08 18.18
CA ILE A 398 11.41 -37.34 17.54
C ILE A 398 11.87 -36.59 16.27
N PHE A 399 13.17 -36.26 16.16
CA PHE A 399 13.75 -35.59 14.99
C PHE A 399 14.56 -36.46 14.04
N GLY A 400 14.40 -37.81 14.09
CA GLY A 400 15.23 -38.73 13.31
C GLY A 400 16.72 -38.67 13.75
N ASP A 401 17.63 -39.35 13.05
CA ASP A 401 19.07 -39.48 13.36
C ASP A 401 19.84 -38.14 13.39
N VAL A 402 19.31 -37.08 14.02
CA VAL A 402 20.05 -35.84 14.29
C VAL A 402 21.01 -36.14 15.45
N GLY A 403 22.25 -36.50 15.09
CA GLY A 403 23.23 -36.99 16.00
C GLY A 403 23.42 -36.06 17.22
N PHE A 404 23.39 -36.66 18.42
CA PHE A 404 23.87 -36.17 19.71
C PHE A 404 23.51 -34.70 20.03
N LEU A 405 22.26 -34.41 20.38
CA LEU A 405 21.96 -33.23 21.18
C LEU A 405 22.36 -33.53 22.64
N PRO A 406 23.15 -32.67 23.29
CA PRO A 406 23.47 -32.82 24.70
C PRO A 406 22.25 -32.66 25.59
N ASP A 407 22.25 -33.25 26.78
CA ASP A 407 21.23 -33.00 27.81
C ASP A 407 20.99 -31.49 27.95
N GLY A 408 19.73 -31.10 27.99
CA GLY A 408 19.37 -29.67 28.07
C GLY A 408 17.89 -29.41 28.21
N VAL A 409 17.50 -28.22 27.87
CA VAL A 409 16.10 -27.76 27.84
C VAL A 409 15.83 -27.08 26.50
N LEU A 410 14.55 -27.08 26.10
CA LEU A 410 14.07 -26.22 25.02
C LEU A 410 13.48 -24.93 25.61
N ILE A 411 13.80 -23.79 25.01
CA ILE A 411 13.22 -22.52 25.40
C ILE A 411 12.60 -21.81 24.18
N SER A 412 11.36 -21.38 24.32
CA SER A 412 10.67 -20.54 23.36
C SER A 412 10.49 -19.16 23.94
N ARG A 413 10.91 -18.11 23.23
CA ARG A 413 11.02 -16.79 23.79
C ARG A 413 10.65 -15.68 22.81
N ASP A 414 9.91 -14.67 23.30
CA ASP A 414 9.62 -13.43 22.61
C ASP A 414 10.56 -12.32 23.08
N ASN A 415 11.45 -11.89 22.24
CA ASN A 415 12.64 -11.14 22.60
C ASN A 415 12.39 -9.61 22.68
N PHE A 416 11.45 -9.17 23.52
CA PHE A 416 11.18 -7.73 23.73
C PHE A 416 12.37 -6.97 24.33
N ASP A 417 13.17 -7.62 25.15
CA ASP A 417 14.33 -7.07 25.85
C ASP A 417 15.65 -7.28 25.10
N LEU A 418 15.66 -8.04 24.01
CA LEU A 418 16.82 -8.10 23.10
C LEU A 418 16.87 -6.93 22.13
N GLY A 419 15.85 -6.06 22.10
CA GLY A 419 15.68 -4.95 21.19
C GLY A 419 14.58 -5.23 20.17
N VAL A 420 13.54 -4.38 20.16
CA VAL A 420 12.45 -4.49 19.20
C VAL A 420 12.96 -4.06 17.84
N ARG A 421 12.71 -4.89 16.82
CA ARG A 421 13.08 -4.58 15.42
C ARG A 421 12.34 -3.33 14.94
N GLY A 422 12.97 -2.58 14.07
CA GLY A 422 12.39 -1.38 13.51
C GLY A 422 13.08 -0.96 12.22
N GLU A 423 12.49 0.01 11.54
CA GLU A 423 13.07 0.59 10.34
C GLU A 423 13.10 2.11 10.42
N TYR A 424 14.28 2.69 10.17
CA TYR A 424 14.46 4.10 9.90
C TYR A 424 14.76 4.28 8.42
N ALA A 425 13.90 4.98 7.68
CA ALA A 425 14.07 5.25 6.25
C ALA A 425 14.22 6.74 5.98
N GLU A 426 15.32 7.13 5.32
CA GLU A 426 15.57 8.49 4.80
C GLU A 426 15.55 8.44 3.27
N ARG A 427 14.65 9.24 2.66
CA ARG A 427 14.49 9.32 1.19
C ARG A 427 14.72 10.74 0.71
N ASP A 428 15.67 10.89 -0.20
CA ASP A 428 16.00 12.13 -0.88
C ASP A 428 15.56 12.05 -2.35
N THR A 429 14.60 12.90 -2.73
CA THR A 429 14.11 12.97 -4.11
C THR A 429 14.51 14.31 -4.74
N TYR A 430 15.19 14.22 -5.88
CA TYR A 430 15.55 15.33 -6.73
C TYR A 430 14.77 15.22 -8.04
N ARG A 431 14.13 16.29 -8.49
CA ARG A 431 13.51 16.35 -9.81
C ARG A 431 13.75 17.72 -10.43
N GLY A 432 14.19 17.72 -11.68
CA GLY A 432 14.33 18.92 -12.48
C GLY A 432 13.61 18.76 -13.82
N VAL A 433 12.94 19.81 -14.24
CA VAL A 433 12.31 19.94 -15.56
C VAL A 433 12.82 21.21 -16.20
N ILE A 434 13.24 21.13 -17.45
CA ILE A 434 13.50 22.32 -18.28
C ILE A 434 12.83 22.12 -19.62
N GLY A 435 12.30 23.20 -20.17
CA GLY A 435 11.65 23.09 -21.47
C GLY A 435 11.36 24.43 -22.12
N PHE A 436 10.89 24.30 -23.33
CA PHE A 436 10.41 25.41 -24.14
C PHE A 436 9.04 25.05 -24.71
N ASP A 437 8.14 26.01 -24.71
CA ASP A 437 6.86 25.93 -25.37
C ASP A 437 6.57 27.26 -26.09
N GLY A 438 5.51 27.27 -26.92
CA GLY A 438 5.09 28.47 -27.60
C GLY A 438 4.15 28.21 -28.75
N GLN A 439 3.67 29.29 -29.36
CA GLN A 439 2.80 29.28 -30.52
C GLN A 439 3.62 29.48 -31.79
N LEU A 440 3.69 28.47 -32.66
CA LEU A 440 4.34 28.60 -33.99
C LEU A 440 3.48 29.41 -34.94
N THR A 441 2.16 29.28 -34.83
CA THR A 441 1.13 30.06 -35.50
C THR A 441 -0.10 30.14 -34.60
N ASP A 442 -1.10 30.93 -34.93
CA ASP A 442 -2.36 31.06 -34.18
C ASP A 442 -3.01 29.68 -33.89
N ASN A 443 -2.81 28.70 -34.75
CA ASN A 443 -3.41 27.37 -34.69
C ASN A 443 -2.42 26.26 -34.34
N LEU A 444 -1.16 26.57 -34.04
CA LEU A 444 -0.13 25.54 -33.84
C LEU A 444 0.77 25.87 -32.66
N LYS A 445 0.75 24.99 -31.66
CA LYS A 445 1.57 25.06 -30.43
C LYS A 445 2.60 23.92 -30.41
N TYR A 446 3.74 24.15 -29.75
CA TYR A 446 4.70 23.10 -29.49
C TYR A 446 5.15 23.10 -28.03
N GLU A 447 5.62 21.95 -27.55
CA GLU A 447 6.34 21.79 -26.29
C GLU A 447 7.52 20.84 -26.49
N ILE A 448 8.67 21.20 -25.93
CA ILE A 448 9.85 20.34 -25.81
C ILE A 448 10.32 20.40 -24.38
N SER A 449 10.48 19.27 -23.74
CA SER A 449 10.92 19.22 -22.34
C SER A 449 11.91 18.09 -22.06
N TYR A 450 12.74 18.32 -21.06
CA TYR A 450 13.60 17.31 -20.45
C TYR A 450 13.30 17.22 -18.96
N VAL A 451 13.05 16.02 -18.47
CA VAL A 451 12.84 15.69 -17.06
C VAL A 451 13.99 14.82 -16.57
N TYR A 452 14.60 15.23 -15.48
CA TYR A 452 15.51 14.40 -14.69
C TYR A 452 14.89 14.14 -13.32
N GLY A 453 14.84 12.87 -12.90
CA GLY A 453 14.42 12.45 -11.57
C GLY A 453 15.44 11.52 -10.94
N GLN A 454 15.64 11.64 -9.62
CA GLN A 454 16.44 10.72 -8.83
C GLN A 454 15.85 10.60 -7.43
N THR A 455 15.61 9.36 -6.97
CA THR A 455 15.33 9.05 -5.56
C THR A 455 16.48 8.24 -4.99
N LYS A 456 16.98 8.66 -3.84
CA LYS A 456 17.94 7.91 -3.02
C LYS A 456 17.25 7.56 -1.70
N THR A 457 17.24 6.28 -1.36
CA THR A 457 16.76 5.81 -0.05
C THR A 457 17.92 5.19 0.70
N ARG A 458 18.11 5.60 1.92
CA ARG A 458 18.96 4.95 2.91
C ARG A 458 18.05 4.46 4.02
N PHE A 459 18.05 3.17 4.30
CA PHE A 459 17.27 2.64 5.41
C PHE A 459 18.13 1.77 6.32
N LEU A 460 17.87 1.92 7.62
CA LEU A 460 18.48 1.15 8.69
C LEU A 460 17.42 0.21 9.26
N SER A 461 17.65 -1.09 9.14
CA SER A 461 16.86 -2.10 9.84
C SER A 461 17.58 -2.38 11.16
N THR A 462 16.92 -2.04 12.29
CA THR A 462 17.56 -2.00 13.60
C THR A 462 17.27 -3.24 14.44
N ASN A 463 18.21 -3.59 15.33
CA ASN A 463 18.11 -4.69 16.29
C ASN A 463 17.96 -6.07 15.64
N TYR A 464 18.69 -6.34 14.57
CA TYR A 464 18.81 -7.69 13.98
C TYR A 464 19.98 -8.44 14.63
N ARG A 465 19.81 -9.75 14.83
CA ARG A 465 20.80 -10.60 15.50
C ARG A 465 21.71 -11.26 14.48
N LEU A 466 23.04 -11.21 14.74
CA LEU A 466 24.01 -12.04 14.04
C LEU A 466 23.90 -13.48 14.57
N GLU A 467 23.55 -14.41 13.70
CA GLU A 467 23.20 -15.79 14.05
C GLU A 467 24.30 -16.49 14.84
N ASP A 468 25.52 -16.53 14.28
CA ASP A 468 26.67 -17.17 14.91
C ASP A 468 27.04 -16.59 16.27
N ARG A 469 26.89 -15.27 16.45
CA ARG A 469 27.11 -14.58 17.73
C ARG A 469 26.00 -14.86 18.73
N TYR A 470 24.77 -14.90 18.26
CA TYR A 470 23.62 -15.20 19.12
C TYR A 470 23.75 -16.59 19.75
N PHE A 471 23.99 -17.64 18.95
CA PHE A 471 24.14 -19.00 19.45
C PHE A 471 25.44 -19.20 20.26
N ALA A 472 26.53 -18.56 19.88
CA ALA A 472 27.76 -18.58 20.68
C ALA A 472 27.60 -17.90 22.06
N ALA A 473 26.76 -16.84 22.16
CA ALA A 473 26.45 -16.16 23.42
C ALA A 473 25.49 -16.97 24.31
N LEU A 474 24.55 -17.70 23.70
CA LEU A 474 23.65 -18.62 24.41
C LEU A 474 24.39 -19.79 25.04
N ASP A 475 25.46 -20.29 24.39
CA ASP A 475 26.26 -21.41 24.86
C ASP A 475 27.26 -20.94 25.92
N ALA A 476 26.73 -20.61 27.09
CA ALA A 476 27.46 -20.11 28.26
C ALA A 476 27.85 -21.25 29.21
N VAL A 477 29.05 -21.17 29.76
CA VAL A 477 29.59 -22.14 30.75
C VAL A 477 30.28 -21.46 31.90
N ASP A 478 30.34 -22.13 33.08
CA ASP A 478 31.26 -21.73 34.16
C ASP A 478 32.67 -22.17 33.77
N GLN A 479 33.59 -21.21 33.66
CA GLN A 479 34.96 -21.44 33.21
C GLN A 479 35.67 -22.51 34.06
N GLY A 480 35.51 -22.46 35.40
CA GLY A 480 36.14 -23.41 36.30
C GLY A 480 35.55 -24.81 36.16
N ALA A 481 34.24 -24.93 36.04
CA ALA A 481 33.57 -26.19 35.80
C ALA A 481 34.01 -26.83 34.48
N PHE A 482 34.07 -26.02 33.40
CA PHE A 482 34.48 -26.50 32.09
C PHE A 482 35.96 -26.92 32.05
N THR A 483 36.87 -26.13 32.63
CA THR A 483 38.34 -26.36 32.50
C THR A 483 38.89 -27.32 33.57
N THR A 484 38.34 -27.33 34.76
CA THR A 484 38.90 -28.07 35.93
C THR A 484 37.87 -28.99 36.62
N GLY A 485 36.60 -28.98 36.19
CA GLY A 485 35.50 -29.71 36.83
C GLY A 485 35.01 -29.06 38.11
N THR A 486 35.52 -27.89 38.51
CA THR A 486 35.09 -27.19 39.74
C THR A 486 34.61 -25.76 39.40
N PRO A 487 33.34 -25.43 39.65
CA PRO A 487 32.81 -24.10 39.35
C PRO A 487 33.59 -22.97 40.08
N ASN A 488 33.86 -21.88 39.35
CA ASN A 488 34.54 -20.70 39.91
C ASN A 488 33.70 -19.43 39.85
N GLY A 489 32.49 -19.51 39.26
CA GLY A 489 31.58 -18.40 39.14
C GLY A 489 31.89 -17.42 38.02
N ASN A 490 32.92 -17.68 37.20
CA ASN A 490 33.25 -16.89 36.03
C ASN A 490 32.51 -17.46 34.81
N ILE A 491 31.43 -16.81 34.42
CA ILE A 491 30.61 -17.23 33.28
C ILE A 491 31.18 -16.69 31.97
N VAL A 492 31.45 -17.56 31.03
CA VAL A 492 32.03 -17.22 29.72
C VAL A 492 31.31 -18.01 28.60
N CYS A 493 31.41 -17.57 27.35
CA CYS A 493 30.96 -18.38 26.23
C CYS A 493 31.88 -19.63 26.09
N ARG A 494 31.31 -20.82 25.79
CA ARG A 494 32.08 -22.03 25.52
C ARG A 494 33.07 -21.83 24.39
N SER A 495 32.68 -21.13 23.33
CA SER A 495 33.52 -20.75 22.17
C SER A 495 34.77 -19.93 22.54
N SER A 496 34.80 -19.28 23.70
CA SER A 496 35.99 -18.58 24.21
C SER A 496 37.03 -19.52 24.79
N LEU A 497 36.63 -20.69 25.26
CA LEU A 497 37.48 -21.71 25.85
C LEU A 497 37.84 -22.83 24.85
N ASP A 498 36.88 -23.21 24.03
CA ASP A 498 37.00 -24.18 22.97
C ASP A 498 36.75 -23.53 21.60
N PRO A 499 37.81 -23.25 20.82
CA PRO A 499 37.64 -22.65 19.48
C PRO A 499 36.93 -23.55 18.46
N THR A 500 36.72 -24.82 18.79
CA THR A 500 35.98 -25.77 17.94
C THR A 500 34.50 -25.86 18.29
N ALA A 501 34.05 -25.20 19.37
CA ALA A 501 32.65 -25.13 19.69
C ALA A 501 31.88 -24.33 18.59
N PRO A 502 30.82 -24.90 18.04
CA PRO A 502 30.06 -24.22 17.00
C PRO A 502 29.38 -22.95 17.54
N GLY A 503 29.41 -21.88 16.74
CA GLY A 503 28.57 -20.68 16.96
C GLY A 503 27.26 -20.75 16.18
N ASN A 504 26.78 -21.93 15.83
CA ASN A 504 25.63 -22.12 14.98
C ASN A 504 24.45 -22.65 15.80
N ASP A 505 23.24 -22.44 15.29
CA ASP A 505 22.05 -23.10 15.81
C ASP A 505 22.27 -24.62 15.82
N PRO A 506 22.26 -25.28 17.00
CA PRO A 506 22.38 -26.73 17.06
C PRO A 506 21.19 -27.45 16.42
N ASN A 507 20.07 -26.77 16.21
CA ASN A 507 18.87 -27.29 15.57
C ASN A 507 18.78 -26.88 14.08
N ALA A 508 19.76 -26.13 13.54
CA ALA A 508 19.75 -25.71 12.16
C ALA A 508 19.79 -26.96 11.26
N ILE A 509 18.69 -27.17 10.55
CA ILE A 509 18.64 -28.13 9.44
C ILE A 509 19.49 -27.55 8.32
N ILE A 510 20.71 -28.05 8.17
CA ILE A 510 21.62 -27.61 7.09
C ILE A 510 21.06 -28.14 5.77
N ILE A 511 20.24 -27.33 5.13
CA ILE A 511 19.70 -27.62 3.80
C ILE A 511 20.77 -27.23 2.79
N GLY A 512 21.27 -28.22 2.04
CA GLY A 512 22.10 -27.98 0.86
C GLY A 512 23.56 -27.63 1.06
N GLY A 513 24.16 -27.89 2.23
CA GLY A 513 25.60 -27.73 2.45
C GLY A 513 26.06 -26.27 2.53
N GLN A 514 25.17 -25.34 2.87
CA GLN A 514 25.56 -23.97 3.19
C GLN A 514 26.32 -23.95 4.52
N THR A 515 27.50 -23.34 4.52
CA THR A 515 28.24 -23.05 5.76
C THR A 515 27.71 -21.74 6.27
N ASN A 516 27.16 -21.71 7.48
CA ASN A 516 26.77 -20.45 8.13
C ASN A 516 27.99 -19.51 8.17
N PRO A 517 27.84 -18.25 7.81
CA PRO A 517 28.94 -17.29 7.81
C PRO A 517 29.42 -17.05 9.24
N VAL A 518 30.71 -16.99 9.45
CA VAL A 518 31.33 -16.72 10.74
C VAL A 518 31.68 -15.24 10.81
N THR A 519 31.00 -14.49 11.69
CA THR A 519 31.20 -13.05 11.89
C THR A 519 32.19 -12.72 13.01
N PHE A 520 32.67 -13.74 13.75
CA PHE A 520 33.68 -13.61 14.80
C PHE A 520 34.69 -14.77 14.76
N THR A 521 35.79 -14.66 15.45
CA THR A 521 36.77 -15.75 15.54
C THR A 521 36.69 -16.36 16.94
N PRO A 522 36.29 -17.64 17.10
CA PRO A 522 36.29 -18.35 18.39
C PRO A 522 37.67 -18.36 19.07
N GLY A 523 37.69 -18.47 20.40
CA GLY A 523 38.89 -18.49 21.21
C GLY A 523 38.96 -17.36 22.26
N ALA A 524 40.02 -17.30 23.01
CA ALA A 524 40.19 -16.39 24.16
C ALA A 524 40.01 -14.88 23.82
N ASN A 525 40.16 -14.51 22.57
CA ASN A 525 39.98 -13.14 22.05
C ASN A 525 38.73 -12.96 21.21
N SER A 526 37.76 -13.87 21.31
CA SER A 526 36.52 -13.84 20.51
C SER A 526 35.68 -12.57 20.73
N GLY A 527 35.81 -11.94 21.89
CA GLY A 527 34.95 -10.84 22.32
C GLY A 527 33.53 -11.31 22.72
N CYS A 528 33.25 -12.63 22.71
CA CYS A 528 31.96 -13.17 23.06
C CYS A 528 31.55 -12.80 24.52
N VAL A 529 30.32 -12.34 24.67
CA VAL A 529 29.69 -12.00 25.93
C VAL A 529 28.53 -12.95 26.17
N PRO A 530 28.54 -13.74 27.26
CA PRO A 530 27.44 -14.67 27.55
C PRO A 530 26.09 -13.98 27.64
N LEU A 531 25.08 -14.57 27.03
CA LEU A 531 23.70 -14.07 26.99
C LEU A 531 22.83 -14.91 27.94
N ASN A 532 22.24 -14.25 28.92
CA ASN A 532 21.22 -14.86 29.78
C ASN A 532 19.85 -14.55 29.19
N ILE A 533 19.09 -15.59 28.78
CA ILE A 533 17.72 -15.47 28.24
C ILE A 533 16.66 -16.00 29.22
N PHE A 534 17.06 -16.46 30.42
CA PHE A 534 16.14 -16.94 31.46
C PHE A 534 15.57 -15.74 32.23
N GLY A 535 14.32 -15.40 31.99
CA GLY A 535 13.62 -14.28 32.56
C GLY A 535 13.64 -12.99 31.70
N ASN A 536 12.59 -12.19 31.87
CA ASN A 536 12.46 -10.91 31.18
C ASN A 536 13.39 -9.85 31.80
N GLY A 537 14.22 -9.19 31.01
CA GLY A 537 15.20 -8.19 31.43
C GLY A 537 16.52 -8.80 31.93
N SER A 538 16.76 -10.10 31.75
CA SER A 538 17.99 -10.79 32.10
C SER A 538 19.18 -10.52 31.18
N PRO A 539 19.02 -10.24 29.85
CA PRO A 539 20.11 -9.94 28.96
C PRO A 539 20.92 -8.70 29.39
N SER A 540 22.24 -8.83 29.43
CA SER A 540 23.11 -7.68 29.72
C SER A 540 23.29 -6.79 28.45
N GLN A 541 23.42 -5.46 28.63
CA GLN A 541 23.66 -4.55 27.52
C GLN A 541 24.91 -4.92 26.72
N ALA A 542 25.97 -5.43 27.38
CA ALA A 542 27.19 -5.86 26.71
C ALA A 542 26.97 -7.06 25.79
N ALA A 543 26.07 -8.01 26.15
CA ALA A 543 25.68 -9.11 25.31
C ALA A 543 24.83 -8.62 24.13
N LEU A 544 23.90 -7.68 24.38
CA LEU A 544 23.10 -7.07 23.30
C LEU A 544 23.96 -6.33 22.29
N ASP A 545 24.92 -5.52 22.75
CA ASP A 545 25.86 -4.79 21.89
C ASP A 545 26.74 -5.73 21.04
N TRP A 546 26.93 -6.98 21.49
CA TRP A 546 27.74 -7.97 20.79
C TRP A 546 26.96 -8.77 19.75
N ILE A 547 25.70 -9.09 20.02
CA ILE A 547 24.87 -9.92 19.13
C ILE A 547 24.07 -9.09 18.12
N ASN A 548 23.65 -7.88 18.46
CA ASN A 548 22.79 -7.05 17.61
C ASN A 548 23.59 -6.21 16.61
N VAL A 549 23.00 -5.98 15.47
CA VAL A 549 23.51 -5.12 14.41
C VAL A 549 22.39 -4.29 13.80
N ASP A 550 22.72 -3.08 13.37
CA ASP A 550 21.87 -2.26 12.51
C ASP A 550 22.34 -2.40 11.08
N LEU A 551 21.45 -2.79 10.17
CA LEU A 551 21.74 -3.06 8.77
C LEU A 551 21.50 -1.79 7.94
N GLU A 552 22.52 -1.33 7.21
CA GLU A 552 22.39 -0.17 6.34
C GLU A 552 22.22 -0.58 4.87
N ASN A 553 21.03 -0.37 4.34
CA ASN A 553 20.67 -0.66 2.97
C ASN A 553 20.51 0.63 2.16
N ARG A 554 20.84 0.61 0.87
CA ARG A 554 20.81 1.78 0.00
C ARG A 554 20.13 1.48 -1.32
N ILE A 555 19.21 2.36 -1.70
CA ILE A 555 18.49 2.31 -2.98
C ILE A 555 18.78 3.58 -3.78
N LYS A 556 18.91 3.44 -5.09
CA LYS A 556 19.01 4.58 -6.00
C LYS A 556 18.18 4.30 -7.26
N VAL A 557 17.16 5.11 -7.49
CA VAL A 557 16.34 5.11 -8.72
C VAL A 557 16.61 6.38 -9.50
N GLN A 558 16.73 6.27 -10.84
CA GLN A 558 16.95 7.40 -11.73
C GLN A 558 16.05 7.31 -12.96
N GLN A 559 15.55 8.47 -13.40
CA GLN A 559 14.71 8.60 -14.58
C GLN A 559 15.16 9.79 -15.43
N HIS A 560 15.24 9.60 -16.75
CA HIS A 560 15.45 10.63 -17.75
C HIS A 560 14.33 10.55 -18.77
N VAL A 561 13.65 11.66 -19.03
CA VAL A 561 12.59 11.73 -20.05
C VAL A 561 12.84 12.95 -20.93
N VAL A 562 12.91 12.74 -22.23
CA VAL A 562 12.91 13.79 -23.24
C VAL A 562 11.62 13.66 -24.04
N SER A 563 10.80 14.69 -24.09
CA SER A 563 9.56 14.70 -24.86
C SER A 563 9.47 15.92 -25.76
N ALA A 564 8.92 15.72 -26.95
CA ALA A 564 8.61 16.78 -27.88
C ALA A 564 7.25 16.53 -28.49
N SER A 565 6.41 17.56 -28.58
CA SER A 565 5.09 17.49 -29.18
C SER A 565 4.71 18.75 -29.90
N VAL A 566 3.85 18.59 -30.89
CA VAL A 566 3.18 19.66 -31.62
C VAL A 566 1.70 19.39 -31.58
N SER A 567 0.89 20.36 -31.20
CA SER A 567 -0.58 20.27 -31.19
C SER A 567 -1.20 21.50 -31.86
N GLY A 568 -2.34 21.31 -32.43
CA GLY A 568 -3.04 22.40 -33.12
C GLY A 568 -4.35 21.96 -33.76
N ASP A 569 -4.84 22.79 -34.64
CA ASP A 569 -6.05 22.50 -35.39
C ASP A 569 -5.93 22.94 -36.87
N THR A 570 -6.92 22.53 -37.65
CA THR A 570 -6.97 22.80 -39.11
C THR A 570 -7.65 24.11 -39.46
N GLY A 571 -8.00 24.95 -38.48
CA GLY A 571 -8.83 26.17 -38.72
C GLY A 571 -8.27 27.17 -39.71
N ALA A 572 -6.93 27.21 -39.86
CA ALA A 572 -6.30 28.05 -40.88
C ALA A 572 -6.54 27.55 -42.33
N VAL A 573 -6.99 26.30 -42.53
CA VAL A 573 -7.07 25.65 -43.85
C VAL A 573 -8.46 25.10 -44.12
N PHE A 574 -9.08 24.44 -43.13
CA PHE A 574 -10.34 23.71 -43.27
C PHE A 574 -11.03 23.52 -41.93
N GLU A 575 -12.36 23.71 -41.95
CA GLU A 575 -13.22 23.41 -40.79
C GLU A 575 -14.41 22.55 -41.22
N LEU A 576 -14.84 21.67 -40.29
CA LEU A 576 -16.09 20.94 -40.37
C LEU A 576 -17.25 21.75 -39.83
N PRO A 577 -18.51 21.34 -40.03
CA PRO A 577 -19.66 22.02 -39.40
C PRO A 577 -19.60 22.09 -37.87
N GLY A 578 -18.77 21.24 -37.26
CA GLY A 578 -18.52 21.22 -35.78
C GLY A 578 -17.31 22.05 -35.34
N GLY A 579 -16.53 22.58 -36.30
CA GLY A 579 -15.29 23.31 -36.03
C GLY A 579 -14.05 22.66 -36.67
N PRO A 580 -12.86 23.21 -36.42
CA PRO A 580 -11.61 22.67 -36.94
C PRO A 580 -11.26 21.30 -36.34
N ILE A 581 -10.56 20.47 -37.11
CA ILE A 581 -10.03 19.18 -36.65
C ILE A 581 -8.81 19.45 -35.78
N GLY A 582 -8.87 19.07 -34.49
CA GLY A 582 -7.73 19.11 -33.58
C GLY A 582 -6.78 17.93 -33.78
N PHE A 583 -5.49 18.15 -33.64
CA PHE A 583 -4.48 17.07 -33.70
C PHE A 583 -3.33 17.32 -32.71
N ALA A 584 -2.68 16.24 -32.29
CA ALA A 584 -1.39 16.29 -31.62
C ALA A 584 -0.49 15.16 -32.11
N LEU A 585 0.79 15.47 -32.27
CA LEU A 585 1.84 14.54 -32.68
C LEU A 585 3.02 14.71 -31.74
N GLY A 586 3.69 13.62 -31.38
CA GLY A 586 4.87 13.75 -30.54
C GLY A 586 5.74 12.52 -30.49
N ALA A 587 6.88 12.69 -29.84
CA ALA A 587 7.84 11.64 -29.58
C ALA A 587 8.39 11.77 -28.16
N GLU A 588 8.75 10.64 -27.55
CA GLU A 588 9.32 10.56 -26.22
C GLU A 588 10.47 9.55 -26.20
N TYR A 589 11.51 9.89 -25.46
CA TYR A 589 12.57 8.96 -25.05
C TYR A 589 12.65 8.93 -23.54
N ARG A 590 12.56 7.75 -22.94
CA ARG A 590 12.66 7.55 -21.52
C ARG A 590 13.73 6.50 -21.19
N LYS A 591 14.50 6.77 -20.14
CA LYS A 591 15.45 5.82 -19.58
C LYS A 591 15.30 5.75 -18.06
N GLU A 592 15.19 4.54 -17.55
CA GLU A 592 15.07 4.26 -16.13
C GLU A 592 16.18 3.35 -15.65
N LYS A 593 16.62 3.56 -14.41
CA LYS A 593 17.65 2.77 -13.75
C LYS A 593 17.30 2.58 -12.29
N SER A 594 17.48 1.37 -11.80
CA SER A 594 17.38 1.01 -10.38
C SER A 594 18.67 0.34 -9.91
N ASN A 595 19.04 0.57 -8.67
CA ASN A 595 20.16 -0.08 -8.00
C ASN A 595 19.86 -0.18 -6.51
N PHE A 596 19.83 -1.41 -5.99
CA PHE A 596 19.74 -1.75 -4.58
C PHE A 596 21.06 -2.35 -4.11
N VAL A 597 21.56 -1.87 -2.98
CA VAL A 597 22.80 -2.36 -2.35
C VAL A 597 22.46 -2.69 -0.90
N PRO A 598 22.26 -3.98 -0.58
CA PRO A 598 22.00 -4.44 0.79
C PRO A 598 23.27 -4.35 1.66
N ASP A 599 23.05 -4.44 2.98
CA ASP A 599 24.11 -4.54 3.97
C ASP A 599 24.95 -5.82 3.73
N PRO A 600 26.28 -5.80 3.97
CA PRO A 600 27.13 -6.98 3.82
C PRO A 600 26.71 -8.19 4.68
N PHE A 601 26.17 -8.00 5.88
CA PHE A 601 25.69 -9.10 6.71
C PHE A 601 24.45 -9.76 6.11
N LEU A 602 23.59 -8.98 5.46
CA LEU A 602 22.42 -9.51 4.77
C LEU A 602 22.82 -10.30 3.51
N VAL A 603 23.83 -9.84 2.77
CA VAL A 603 24.37 -10.57 1.60
C VAL A 603 25.03 -11.89 1.98
N GLN A 604 25.64 -11.94 3.18
CA GLN A 604 26.35 -13.11 3.69
C GLN A 604 25.44 -14.15 4.36
N ASP A 605 24.12 -13.88 4.47
CA ASP A 605 23.19 -14.73 5.22
C ASP A 605 23.60 -14.90 6.69
N ALA A 606 24.05 -13.81 7.33
CA ALA A 606 24.61 -13.84 8.67
C ALA A 606 23.59 -13.56 9.78
N LEU A 607 22.28 -13.49 9.45
CA LEU A 607 21.25 -13.02 10.37
C LEU A 607 20.31 -14.16 10.78
N ALA A 608 20.00 -14.21 12.08
CA ALA A 608 19.04 -15.19 12.61
C ALA A 608 17.59 -14.94 12.17
N ASP A 609 17.26 -13.69 11.79
CA ASP A 609 15.87 -13.24 11.62
C ASP A 609 15.51 -12.86 10.18
N LEU A 610 16.43 -12.92 9.23
CA LEU A 610 16.23 -12.54 7.83
C LEU A 610 17.02 -13.43 6.89
N ALA A 611 16.37 -13.88 5.80
CA ALA A 611 17.04 -14.56 4.71
C ALA A 611 17.96 -13.62 3.91
N ALA A 612 18.98 -14.20 3.27
CA ALA A 612 19.92 -13.49 2.41
C ALA A 612 19.23 -12.65 1.34
N GLN A 613 19.74 -11.44 1.11
CA GLN A 613 19.33 -10.58 0.01
C GLN A 613 20.56 -10.11 -0.78
N PHE A 614 20.43 -10.11 -2.09
CA PHE A 614 21.53 -9.79 -2.99
C PHE A 614 21.33 -8.45 -3.70
N PRO A 615 22.43 -7.81 -4.15
CA PRO A 615 22.35 -6.57 -4.91
C PRO A 615 21.50 -6.72 -6.17
N GLU A 616 20.54 -5.80 -6.36
CA GLU A 616 19.74 -5.72 -7.57
C GLU A 616 20.15 -4.51 -8.41
N LYS A 617 20.30 -4.69 -9.71
CA LYS A 617 20.61 -3.61 -10.63
C LYS A 617 19.98 -3.86 -11.99
N GLY A 618 19.17 -2.91 -12.44
CA GLY A 618 18.51 -2.97 -13.74
C GLY A 618 18.43 -1.61 -14.42
N SER A 619 18.22 -1.65 -15.74
CA SER A 619 17.89 -0.45 -16.52
C SER A 619 17.18 -0.83 -17.81
N PHE A 620 16.25 0.02 -18.26
CA PHE A 620 15.68 -0.05 -19.60
C PHE A 620 15.62 1.36 -20.21
N ASP A 621 15.45 1.40 -21.53
CA ASP A 621 15.04 2.59 -22.26
C ASP A 621 13.92 2.27 -23.24
N VAL A 622 13.12 3.28 -23.53
CA VAL A 622 12.00 3.20 -24.48
C VAL A 622 11.98 4.43 -25.37
N LYS A 623 11.68 4.22 -26.66
CA LYS A 623 11.46 5.24 -27.67
C LYS A 623 10.03 5.14 -28.16
N GLU A 624 9.34 6.27 -28.15
CA GLU A 624 7.92 6.29 -28.40
C GLU A 624 7.56 7.38 -29.41
N ALA A 625 6.53 7.11 -30.22
CA ALA A 625 5.89 8.09 -31.09
C ALA A 625 4.38 7.98 -30.94
N PHE A 626 3.69 9.12 -30.87
CA PHE A 626 2.25 9.15 -30.68
C PHE A 626 1.56 10.15 -31.59
N ALA A 627 0.29 9.85 -31.87
CA ALA A 627 -0.60 10.73 -32.61
C ALA A 627 -1.99 10.73 -31.93
N GLU A 628 -2.61 11.90 -31.90
CA GLU A 628 -3.98 12.10 -31.41
C GLU A 628 -4.74 12.97 -32.42
N ILE A 629 -6.03 12.68 -32.64
CA ILE A 629 -6.93 13.45 -33.49
C ILE A 629 -8.27 13.63 -32.77
N ASN A 630 -8.87 14.82 -32.96
CA ASN A 630 -10.23 15.13 -32.52
C ASN A 630 -11.01 15.71 -33.73
N ILE A 631 -12.11 15.08 -34.07
CA ILE A 631 -12.94 15.40 -35.24
C ILE A 631 -14.30 15.93 -34.76
N PRO A 632 -14.48 17.26 -34.67
CA PRO A 632 -15.76 17.87 -34.34
C PRO A 632 -16.68 17.86 -35.55
N VAL A 633 -17.59 16.90 -35.60
CA VAL A 633 -18.43 16.66 -36.80
C VAL A 633 -19.55 17.70 -36.93
N LEU A 634 -20.27 17.94 -35.79
CA LEU A 634 -21.40 18.87 -35.74
C LEU A 634 -21.34 19.68 -34.43
N ARG A 635 -21.72 20.95 -34.50
CA ARG A 635 -21.93 21.83 -33.33
C ARG A 635 -23.13 22.77 -33.58
N ASP A 636 -23.89 23.08 -32.52
CA ASP A 636 -25.05 23.98 -32.52
C ASP A 636 -26.12 23.62 -33.54
N MET A 637 -26.28 22.31 -33.84
CA MET A 637 -27.29 21.79 -34.78
C MET A 637 -28.44 21.09 -34.02
N PRO A 638 -29.65 21.03 -34.60
CA PRO A 638 -30.75 20.27 -34.01
C PRO A 638 -30.36 18.82 -33.71
N PHE A 639 -30.55 18.37 -32.46
CA PHE A 639 -30.12 17.06 -31.95
C PHE A 639 -28.62 16.81 -31.93
N ALA A 640 -27.79 17.82 -32.15
CA ALA A 640 -26.34 17.76 -32.15
C ALA A 640 -25.75 19.10 -31.69
N ASP A 641 -26.02 19.53 -30.44
CA ASP A 641 -25.32 20.63 -29.80
C ASP A 641 -23.79 20.41 -29.88
N ILE A 642 -23.38 19.16 -29.68
CA ILE A 642 -22.02 18.70 -30.00
C ILE A 642 -22.07 17.25 -30.53
N LEU A 643 -21.27 16.94 -31.57
CA LEU A 643 -20.96 15.59 -32.02
C LEU A 643 -19.50 15.57 -32.44
N GLN A 644 -18.68 14.87 -31.67
CA GLN A 644 -17.25 14.74 -31.94
C GLN A 644 -16.75 13.32 -31.71
N PHE A 645 -15.70 12.94 -32.43
CA PHE A 645 -15.00 11.66 -32.26
C PHE A 645 -13.50 11.93 -32.06
N GLY A 646 -12.87 11.11 -31.22
CA GLY A 646 -11.44 11.16 -30.98
C GLY A 646 -10.78 9.83 -31.26
N ALA A 647 -9.50 9.85 -31.60
CA ALA A 647 -8.66 8.69 -31.65
C ALA A 647 -7.22 9.03 -31.24
N ALA A 648 -6.54 8.09 -30.60
CA ALA A 648 -5.11 8.21 -30.31
C ALA A 648 -4.42 6.87 -30.53
N ILE A 649 -3.16 6.92 -30.95
CA ILE A 649 -2.29 5.75 -31.12
C ILE A 649 -0.89 6.08 -30.64
N ARG A 650 -0.21 5.11 -30.03
CA ARG A 650 1.19 5.21 -29.63
C ARG A 650 1.92 3.92 -29.98
N PHE A 651 3.10 4.09 -30.55
CA PHE A 651 4.08 3.04 -30.80
C PHE A 651 5.24 3.21 -29.84
N SER A 652 5.61 2.14 -29.16
CA SER A 652 6.70 2.14 -28.18
C SER A 652 7.67 1.01 -28.49
N ASP A 653 8.99 1.30 -28.44
CA ASP A 653 10.07 0.33 -28.65
C ASP A 653 10.93 0.28 -27.38
N TYR A 654 10.73 -0.76 -26.58
CA TYR A 654 11.42 -1.01 -25.32
C TYR A 654 12.67 -1.84 -25.54
N SER A 655 13.75 -1.50 -24.84
CA SER A 655 14.99 -2.29 -24.87
C SER A 655 14.86 -3.69 -24.23
N THR A 656 13.76 -3.97 -23.54
CA THR A 656 13.50 -5.23 -22.80
C THR A 656 12.52 -6.14 -23.52
N ILE A 657 11.37 -5.64 -23.96
CA ILE A 657 10.25 -6.45 -24.51
C ILE A 657 10.03 -6.17 -26.01
N GLY A 658 10.80 -5.25 -26.63
CA GLY A 658 10.57 -4.87 -28.04
C GLY A 658 9.41 -3.90 -28.23
N THR A 659 8.66 -4.06 -29.35
CA THR A 659 7.67 -3.08 -29.79
C THR A 659 6.27 -3.41 -29.26
N THR A 660 5.59 -2.40 -28.71
CA THR A 660 4.20 -2.46 -28.30
C THR A 660 3.38 -1.35 -28.95
N THR A 661 2.07 -1.56 -29.09
CA THR A 661 1.15 -0.57 -29.64
C THR A 661 -0.04 -0.40 -28.74
N THR A 662 -0.37 0.85 -28.41
CA THR A 662 -1.56 1.21 -27.63
C THR A 662 -2.42 2.15 -28.44
N TRP A 663 -3.74 2.05 -28.28
CA TRP A 663 -4.67 2.89 -29.01
C TRP A 663 -5.96 3.13 -28.22
N LYS A 664 -6.66 4.22 -28.57
CA LYS A 664 -8.00 4.50 -28.08
C LYS A 664 -8.86 5.15 -29.14
N VAL A 665 -10.16 4.96 -29.00
CA VAL A 665 -11.18 5.72 -29.73
C VAL A 665 -12.21 6.23 -28.73
N ASP A 666 -12.73 7.42 -28.99
CA ASP A 666 -13.70 8.06 -28.12
C ASP A 666 -14.74 8.86 -28.90
N GLY A 667 -15.86 9.15 -28.24
CA GLY A 667 -16.91 9.96 -28.81
C GLY A 667 -17.72 10.71 -27.76
N THR A 668 -18.18 11.90 -28.14
CA THR A 668 -19.09 12.72 -27.34
C THR A 668 -20.25 13.16 -28.22
N TRP A 669 -21.48 12.95 -27.73
CA TRP A 669 -22.71 13.39 -28.37
C TRP A 669 -23.60 14.14 -27.38
N GLY A 670 -23.84 15.42 -27.63
CA GLY A 670 -24.82 16.25 -26.93
C GLY A 670 -26.03 16.51 -27.84
N PRO A 671 -27.16 15.84 -27.65
CA PRO A 671 -28.35 16.13 -28.42
C PRO A 671 -28.90 17.53 -28.13
N VAL A 672 -28.71 18.02 -26.94
CA VAL A 672 -29.03 19.37 -26.42
C VAL A 672 -27.95 19.81 -25.45
N ARG A 673 -27.86 21.14 -25.15
CA ARG A 673 -26.86 21.68 -24.19
C ARG A 673 -26.90 21.06 -22.81
N ASP A 674 -28.07 20.62 -22.37
CA ASP A 674 -28.30 20.11 -21.03
C ASP A 674 -27.82 18.66 -20.82
N ILE A 675 -27.62 17.88 -21.89
CA ILE A 675 -27.31 16.46 -21.85
C ILE A 675 -26.18 16.13 -22.82
N ARG A 676 -25.14 15.48 -22.34
CA ARG A 676 -24.04 14.93 -23.14
C ARG A 676 -23.80 13.47 -22.82
N PHE A 677 -23.73 12.64 -23.83
CA PHE A 677 -23.28 11.25 -23.76
C PHE A 677 -21.82 11.19 -24.18
N ARG A 678 -21.06 10.34 -23.51
CA ARG A 678 -19.65 10.09 -23.81
C ARG A 678 -19.31 8.62 -23.72
N GLY A 679 -18.30 8.18 -24.47
CA GLY A 679 -17.84 6.81 -24.41
C GLY A 679 -16.43 6.68 -24.95
N THR A 680 -15.68 5.74 -24.38
CA THR A 680 -14.32 5.43 -24.82
C THR A 680 -14.12 3.93 -24.89
N TYR A 681 -13.28 3.50 -25.82
CA TYR A 681 -12.68 2.18 -25.84
C TYR A 681 -11.18 2.31 -26.04
N SER A 682 -10.41 1.59 -25.22
CA SER A 682 -8.94 1.68 -25.28
C SER A 682 -8.27 0.33 -25.01
N GLU A 683 -7.11 0.17 -25.64
CA GLU A 683 -6.16 -0.89 -25.33
C GLU A 683 -4.89 -0.24 -24.77
N ALA A 684 -4.60 -0.56 -23.51
CA ALA A 684 -3.46 -0.05 -22.76
C ALA A 684 -2.50 -1.19 -22.46
N VAL A 685 -1.21 -0.86 -22.22
CA VAL A 685 -0.19 -1.84 -21.85
C VAL A 685 0.58 -1.40 -20.61
N ARG A 686 1.10 -2.37 -19.84
CA ARG A 686 2.17 -2.18 -18.88
C ARG A 686 3.36 -3.02 -19.28
N ALA A 687 4.53 -2.38 -19.37
CA ALA A 687 5.79 -3.11 -19.53
C ALA A 687 6.23 -3.72 -18.18
N PRO A 688 6.91 -4.87 -18.17
CA PRO A 688 7.54 -5.40 -16.96
C PRO A 688 8.47 -4.38 -16.33
N ASN A 689 8.45 -4.28 -15.01
CA ASN A 689 9.33 -3.39 -14.26
C ASN A 689 10.73 -3.99 -14.05
N LEU A 690 11.65 -3.19 -13.51
CA LEU A 690 13.04 -3.64 -13.36
C LEU A 690 13.22 -4.76 -12.34
N THR A 691 12.46 -4.78 -11.26
CA THR A 691 12.49 -5.86 -10.27
C THR A 691 11.89 -7.14 -10.84
N GLU A 692 10.76 -7.07 -11.57
CA GLU A 692 10.18 -8.24 -12.24
C GLU A 692 11.16 -8.90 -13.22
N LEU A 693 11.99 -8.10 -13.90
CA LEU A 693 12.95 -8.58 -14.89
C LEU A 693 14.29 -9.04 -14.28
N PHE A 694 14.81 -8.32 -13.27
CA PHE A 694 16.21 -8.38 -12.88
C PHE A 694 16.44 -8.64 -11.38
N ALA A 695 15.39 -8.95 -10.59
CA ALA A 695 15.60 -9.33 -9.19
C ALA A 695 16.57 -10.52 -9.11
N PRO A 696 17.60 -10.46 -8.26
CA PRO A 696 18.48 -11.59 -8.03
C PRO A 696 17.73 -12.72 -7.34
N GLN A 697 18.32 -13.91 -7.31
CA GLN A 697 17.77 -15.02 -6.55
C GLN A 697 17.94 -14.73 -5.05
N ASN A 698 16.83 -14.58 -4.34
CA ASN A 698 16.78 -14.38 -2.89
C ASN A 698 16.11 -15.59 -2.22
N GLY A 699 16.39 -15.82 -0.93
CA GLY A 699 15.66 -16.79 -0.11
C GLY A 699 14.21 -16.38 0.14
N ALA A 700 13.34 -17.35 0.29
CA ALA A 700 11.93 -17.19 0.62
C ALA A 700 11.46 -18.33 1.52
N PHE A 701 10.37 -18.11 2.26
CA PHE A 701 9.71 -19.12 3.06
C PHE A 701 8.21 -19.08 2.79
N SER A 702 7.59 -20.26 2.59
CA SER A 702 6.15 -20.38 2.36
C SER A 702 5.60 -21.65 2.99
N PHE A 703 4.34 -21.60 3.40
CA PHE A 703 3.57 -22.80 3.69
C PHE A 703 2.96 -23.32 2.38
N ILE A 704 2.98 -24.64 2.20
CA ILE A 704 2.37 -25.34 1.06
C ILE A 704 1.55 -26.51 1.61
N ASP A 705 0.24 -26.45 1.41
CA ASP A 705 -0.62 -27.60 1.60
C ASP A 705 -0.51 -28.45 0.34
N ASP A 706 0.07 -29.66 0.48
CA ASP A 706 0.38 -30.48 -0.70
C ASP A 706 -0.91 -30.83 -1.47
N PRO A 707 -1.04 -30.40 -2.74
CA PRO A 707 -2.22 -30.72 -3.55
C PRO A 707 -2.40 -32.22 -3.82
N CYS A 708 -1.36 -33.02 -3.61
CA CYS A 708 -1.41 -34.46 -3.71
C CYS A 708 -1.79 -35.19 -2.41
N ASP A 709 -1.99 -34.44 -1.31
CA ASP A 709 -2.59 -34.99 -0.11
C ASP A 709 -3.97 -35.58 -0.45
N PRO A 710 -4.31 -36.78 0.05
CA PRO A 710 -5.60 -37.40 -0.17
C PRO A 710 -6.81 -36.49 0.21
N SER A 711 -6.65 -35.59 1.17
CA SER A 711 -7.66 -34.61 1.56
C SER A 711 -7.88 -33.52 0.50
N ASN A 712 -6.83 -33.14 -0.27
CA ASN A 712 -6.84 -32.03 -1.21
C ASN A 712 -7.10 -32.46 -2.67
N LEU A 713 -7.12 -33.76 -2.94
CA LEU A 713 -7.31 -34.31 -4.30
C LEU A 713 -8.64 -33.89 -4.94
N ALA A 714 -9.67 -33.64 -4.15
CA ALA A 714 -11.00 -33.27 -4.63
C ALA A 714 -11.16 -31.76 -4.88
N GLU A 715 -10.22 -30.95 -4.40
CA GLU A 715 -10.27 -29.48 -4.48
C GLU A 715 -9.78 -28.92 -5.82
N GLY A 716 -9.07 -29.75 -6.60
CA GLY A 716 -8.49 -29.33 -7.89
C GLY A 716 -9.33 -29.73 -9.09
N THR A 717 -8.72 -29.53 -10.28
CA THR A 717 -9.33 -29.89 -11.56
C THR A 717 -9.45 -31.40 -11.73
N SER A 718 -10.17 -31.82 -12.77
CA SER A 718 -10.28 -33.25 -13.16
C SER A 718 -8.93 -33.95 -13.48
N PHE A 719 -7.85 -33.16 -13.62
CA PHE A 719 -6.51 -33.64 -13.91
C PHE A 719 -5.71 -33.95 -12.64
N ARG A 720 -6.00 -33.34 -11.51
CA ARG A 720 -5.22 -33.39 -10.25
C ARG A 720 -4.93 -34.85 -9.82
N VAL A 721 -5.94 -35.66 -9.68
CA VAL A 721 -5.80 -37.06 -9.23
C VAL A 721 -4.88 -37.88 -10.15
N ALA A 722 -5.04 -37.73 -11.47
CA ALA A 722 -4.22 -38.47 -12.43
C ALA A 722 -2.76 -37.99 -12.42
N ASN A 723 -2.54 -36.70 -12.32
CA ASN A 723 -1.23 -36.07 -12.30
C ASN A 723 -0.48 -36.38 -11.00
N CYS A 724 -1.12 -36.26 -9.84
CA CYS A 724 -0.55 -36.64 -8.54
C CYS A 724 -0.15 -38.10 -8.51
N ASN A 725 -1.03 -39.00 -8.95
CA ASN A 725 -0.69 -40.43 -9.07
C ASN A 725 0.52 -40.68 -10.00
N ALA A 726 0.63 -39.93 -11.09
CA ALA A 726 1.76 -40.06 -12.03
C ALA A 726 3.08 -39.59 -11.42
N ILE A 727 3.07 -38.49 -10.66
CA ILE A 727 4.25 -37.96 -9.94
C ILE A 727 4.73 -38.98 -8.92
N LEU A 728 3.85 -39.43 -8.02
CA LEU A 728 4.19 -40.38 -6.95
C LEU A 728 4.66 -41.71 -7.49
N ALA A 729 3.98 -42.23 -8.52
CA ALA A 729 4.42 -43.46 -9.21
C ALA A 729 5.79 -43.28 -9.89
N GLY A 730 6.11 -42.09 -10.40
CA GLY A 730 7.42 -41.78 -10.97
C GLY A 730 8.56 -41.90 -9.96
N PHE A 731 8.28 -41.61 -8.67
CA PHE A 731 9.21 -41.82 -7.55
C PHE A 731 9.14 -43.27 -6.96
N GLY A 732 8.20 -44.08 -7.41
CA GLY A 732 8.00 -45.46 -6.86
C GLY A 732 7.19 -45.47 -5.56
N ILE A 733 6.48 -44.40 -5.26
CA ILE A 733 5.64 -44.22 -4.06
C ILE A 733 4.22 -44.67 -4.41
N ASP A 734 3.61 -45.44 -3.52
CA ASP A 734 2.20 -45.83 -3.66
C ASP A 734 1.29 -44.65 -3.25
N PRO A 735 0.50 -44.08 -4.18
CA PRO A 735 -0.39 -42.98 -3.85
C PRO A 735 -1.38 -43.24 -2.70
N ALA A 736 -1.74 -44.52 -2.49
CA ALA A 736 -2.65 -44.92 -1.42
C ALA A 736 -2.02 -44.83 0.00
N THR A 737 -0.70 -44.80 0.08
CA THR A 737 0.06 -44.70 1.33
C THR A 737 0.74 -43.33 1.52
N PHE A 738 0.63 -42.46 0.52
CA PHE A 738 1.18 -41.11 0.60
C PHE A 738 0.43 -40.29 1.66
N ASN A 739 1.17 -39.76 2.62
CA ASN A 739 0.60 -39.01 3.74
C ASN A 739 1.49 -37.81 4.09
N PRO A 740 1.24 -36.65 3.50
CA PRO A 740 1.99 -35.41 3.79
C PRO A 740 1.94 -34.98 5.25
N ALA A 741 0.95 -35.40 6.03
CA ALA A 741 0.93 -35.12 7.49
C ALA A 741 2.13 -35.75 8.24
N ASN A 742 2.85 -36.69 7.61
CA ASN A 742 4.11 -37.23 8.14
C ASN A 742 5.34 -36.40 7.73
N ASP A 743 5.15 -35.34 6.91
CA ASP A 743 6.24 -34.42 6.57
C ASP A 743 6.60 -33.60 7.81
N PRO A 744 7.85 -33.62 8.27
CA PRO A 744 8.29 -32.72 9.35
C PRO A 744 8.07 -31.24 9.05
N GLN A 745 7.98 -30.87 7.78
CA GLN A 745 7.74 -29.51 7.33
C GLN A 745 6.24 -29.17 7.14
N ALA A 746 5.32 -30.11 7.31
CA ALA A 746 3.88 -29.90 7.14
C ALA A 746 3.31 -28.82 8.08
N THR A 747 3.97 -28.56 9.22
CA THR A 747 3.60 -27.53 10.21
C THR A 747 4.56 -26.35 10.24
N ALA A 748 5.61 -26.35 9.40
CA ALA A 748 6.62 -25.32 9.32
C ALA A 748 6.65 -24.72 7.89
N SER A 749 7.19 -23.52 7.76
CA SER A 749 7.38 -22.91 6.44
C SER A 749 8.52 -23.62 5.70
N LEU A 750 8.25 -24.00 4.46
CA LEU A 750 9.23 -24.60 3.55
C LEU A 750 10.16 -23.51 3.01
N PRO A 751 11.50 -23.69 3.04
CA PRO A 751 12.41 -22.79 2.37
C PRO A 751 12.29 -22.92 0.85
N GLY A 752 12.44 -21.80 0.16
CA GLY A 752 12.43 -21.73 -1.29
C GLY A 752 13.15 -20.47 -1.77
N ARG A 753 12.93 -20.13 -3.02
CA ARG A 753 13.67 -19.05 -3.69
C ARG A 753 12.76 -18.14 -4.48
N THR A 754 13.14 -16.86 -4.61
CA THR A 754 12.54 -15.90 -5.52
C THR A 754 13.56 -15.42 -6.55
N ILE A 755 13.14 -15.12 -7.79
CA ILE A 755 14.02 -14.58 -8.84
C ILE A 755 13.22 -13.77 -9.86
N GLY A 756 13.84 -12.78 -10.51
CA GLY A 756 13.25 -12.07 -11.65
C GLY A 756 13.21 -12.93 -12.92
N THR A 757 12.34 -12.56 -13.85
CA THR A 757 12.15 -13.26 -15.14
C THR A 757 12.48 -12.34 -16.32
N PRO A 758 13.65 -12.50 -16.98
CA PRO A 758 14.06 -11.59 -18.07
C PRO A 758 13.24 -11.69 -19.36
N PHE A 759 12.35 -12.68 -19.47
CA PHE A 759 11.59 -13.01 -20.68
C PHE A 759 10.08 -12.79 -20.48
N LEU A 760 9.70 -11.76 -19.74
CA LEU A 760 8.31 -11.36 -19.59
C LEU A 760 7.85 -10.56 -20.81
N ASP A 761 6.58 -10.75 -21.17
CA ASP A 761 5.87 -9.93 -22.14
C ASP A 761 5.12 -8.78 -21.43
N GLU A 762 4.52 -7.87 -22.20
CA GLU A 762 3.66 -6.83 -21.66
C GLU A 762 2.32 -7.38 -21.13
N GLU A 763 1.75 -6.72 -20.14
CA GLU A 763 0.34 -6.87 -19.80
C GLU A 763 -0.52 -6.07 -20.77
N THR A 764 -1.68 -6.60 -21.14
CA THR A 764 -2.65 -5.91 -22.00
C THR A 764 -3.96 -5.67 -21.26
N ALA A 765 -4.43 -4.42 -21.27
CA ALA A 765 -5.70 -4.04 -20.68
C ALA A 765 -6.68 -3.52 -21.73
N LYS A 766 -7.88 -4.10 -21.77
CA LYS A 766 -9.01 -3.63 -22.57
C LYS A 766 -9.99 -2.91 -21.66
N THR A 767 -10.24 -1.64 -21.97
CA THR A 767 -11.11 -0.79 -21.16
C THR A 767 -12.17 -0.16 -22.04
N TRP A 768 -13.44 -0.20 -21.60
CA TRP A 768 -14.46 0.65 -22.16
C TRP A 768 -15.18 1.45 -21.08
N THR A 769 -15.60 2.67 -21.42
CA THR A 769 -16.40 3.52 -20.54
C THR A 769 -17.58 4.10 -21.34
N ALA A 770 -18.70 4.30 -20.63
CA ALA A 770 -19.87 4.97 -21.18
C ALA A 770 -20.53 5.84 -20.11
N GLY A 771 -20.83 7.09 -20.44
CA GLY A 771 -21.35 8.01 -19.44
C GLY A 771 -22.28 9.09 -19.95
N VAL A 772 -22.89 9.81 -19.01
CA VAL A 772 -23.74 10.95 -19.27
C VAL A 772 -23.37 12.12 -18.36
N VAL A 773 -23.32 13.31 -18.93
CA VAL A 773 -23.13 14.59 -18.24
C VAL A 773 -24.43 15.39 -18.36
N LEU A 774 -24.97 15.81 -17.22
CA LEU A 774 -26.21 16.57 -17.11
C LEU A 774 -25.91 17.98 -16.60
N ARG A 775 -26.40 19.00 -17.32
CA ARG A 775 -26.27 20.44 -16.97
C ARG A 775 -27.61 21.13 -17.20
N PRO A 776 -28.64 20.81 -16.42
CA PRO A 776 -29.99 21.30 -16.68
C PRO A 776 -30.05 22.83 -16.58
N SER A 777 -30.37 23.49 -17.68
CA SER A 777 -30.47 24.96 -17.76
C SER A 777 -31.52 25.53 -16.82
N PHE A 778 -32.54 24.74 -16.43
CA PHE A 778 -33.58 25.08 -15.46
C PHE A 778 -33.14 24.96 -14.00
N ILE A 779 -31.93 24.42 -13.69
CA ILE A 779 -31.30 24.40 -12.38
C ILE A 779 -29.87 24.96 -12.54
N PRO A 780 -29.70 26.29 -12.60
CA PRO A 780 -28.38 26.89 -12.76
C PRO A 780 -27.40 26.44 -11.66
N GLY A 781 -26.15 26.15 -12.04
CA GLY A 781 -25.12 25.73 -11.10
C GLY A 781 -25.10 24.23 -10.76
N LEU A 782 -26.02 23.41 -11.32
CA LEU A 782 -25.98 21.95 -11.17
C LEU A 782 -25.23 21.30 -12.34
N VAL A 783 -24.25 20.46 -11.98
CA VAL A 783 -23.57 19.56 -12.92
C VAL A 783 -23.59 18.16 -12.31
N ALA A 784 -24.07 17.17 -13.04
CA ALA A 784 -24.08 15.78 -12.61
C ALA A 784 -23.45 14.90 -13.69
N THR A 785 -22.60 13.97 -13.30
CA THR A 785 -22.00 12.97 -14.18
C THR A 785 -22.32 11.57 -13.69
N PHE A 786 -22.47 10.65 -14.61
CA PHE A 786 -22.60 9.24 -14.32
C PHE A 786 -21.84 8.48 -15.40
N ASP A 787 -20.85 7.64 -15.01
CA ASP A 787 -19.96 6.94 -15.92
C ASP A 787 -19.82 5.47 -15.49
N TRP A 788 -20.16 4.57 -16.41
CA TRP A 788 -19.87 3.14 -16.28
C TRP A 788 -18.47 2.85 -16.80
N TYR A 789 -17.76 1.92 -16.17
CA TYR A 789 -16.46 1.42 -16.61
C TYR A 789 -16.43 -0.11 -16.57
N ASP A 790 -15.59 -0.68 -17.46
CA ASP A 790 -15.24 -2.10 -17.47
C ASP A 790 -13.78 -2.21 -17.94
N ILE A 791 -12.95 -2.83 -17.10
CA ILE A 791 -11.51 -2.97 -17.31
C ILE A 791 -11.16 -4.44 -17.17
N LYS A 792 -10.53 -5.02 -18.19
CA LYS A 792 -10.00 -6.37 -18.15
C LYS A 792 -8.52 -6.36 -18.51
N ILE A 793 -7.68 -6.90 -17.62
CA ILE A 793 -6.23 -7.06 -17.80
C ILE A 793 -5.97 -8.53 -18.07
N GLU A 794 -5.34 -8.81 -19.18
CA GLU A 794 -4.92 -10.15 -19.62
C GLU A 794 -3.39 -10.23 -19.59
N ASN A 795 -2.84 -11.44 -19.37
CA ASN A 795 -1.40 -11.68 -19.22
C ASN A 795 -0.78 -10.80 -18.13
N ALA A 796 -1.52 -10.59 -17.04
CA ALA A 796 -1.02 -9.78 -15.93
C ALA A 796 0.25 -10.42 -15.34
N ILE A 797 1.24 -9.61 -15.07
CA ILE A 797 2.50 -10.03 -14.45
C ILE A 797 2.28 -10.08 -12.95
N THR A 798 2.35 -11.28 -12.39
CA THR A 798 2.30 -11.51 -10.95
C THR A 798 3.29 -12.61 -10.58
N THR A 799 3.72 -12.59 -9.32
CA THR A 799 4.41 -13.72 -8.71
C THR A 799 3.35 -14.52 -7.97
N ALA A 800 2.96 -15.66 -8.57
CA ALA A 800 2.04 -16.59 -7.93
C ALA A 800 2.62 -17.08 -6.60
N THR A 801 1.78 -17.41 -5.62
CA THR A 801 2.23 -17.97 -4.36
C THR A 801 2.79 -19.39 -4.57
N ALA A 802 3.55 -19.91 -3.62
CA ALA A 802 4.04 -21.28 -3.70
C ALA A 802 2.89 -22.31 -3.76
N GLN A 803 1.78 -22.03 -3.08
CA GLN A 803 0.55 -22.81 -3.14
C GLN A 803 -0.05 -22.79 -4.55
N ASP A 804 -0.25 -21.59 -5.14
CA ASP A 804 -0.78 -21.47 -6.51
C ASP A 804 0.04 -22.25 -7.54
N LEU A 805 1.38 -22.24 -7.37
CA LEU A 805 2.28 -22.97 -8.27
C LEU A 805 2.18 -24.48 -8.07
N ALA A 806 2.08 -24.96 -6.82
CA ALA A 806 1.92 -26.37 -6.50
C ALA A 806 0.58 -26.91 -7.04
N ASP A 807 -0.50 -26.17 -6.85
CA ASP A 807 -1.82 -26.48 -7.40
C ASP A 807 -1.80 -26.46 -8.93
N ALA A 808 -1.30 -25.38 -9.53
CA ALA A 808 -1.25 -25.25 -10.98
C ALA A 808 -0.40 -26.33 -11.66
N CYS A 809 0.65 -26.84 -11.02
CA CYS A 809 1.44 -27.96 -11.56
C CYS A 809 0.58 -29.20 -11.83
N VAL A 810 -0.27 -29.58 -10.88
CA VAL A 810 -1.06 -30.84 -10.98
C VAL A 810 -2.43 -30.63 -11.61
N ASP A 811 -2.91 -29.39 -11.70
CA ASP A 811 -4.23 -29.05 -12.23
C ASP A 811 -4.25 -28.79 -13.75
N GLN A 812 -3.07 -28.77 -14.42
CA GLN A 812 -2.97 -28.66 -15.88
C GLN A 812 -3.25 -30.01 -16.56
N PRO A 813 -3.60 -30.03 -17.87
CA PRO A 813 -3.87 -31.24 -18.62
C PRO A 813 -2.70 -32.25 -18.61
N THR A 814 -1.47 -31.79 -18.47
CA THR A 814 -0.25 -32.60 -18.42
C THR A 814 0.74 -32.04 -17.42
N LEU A 815 1.64 -32.90 -16.90
CA LEU A 815 2.76 -32.50 -16.03
C LEU A 815 3.90 -31.79 -16.78
N ASP A 816 3.92 -31.83 -18.11
CA ASP A 816 4.83 -31.03 -18.95
C ASP A 816 4.26 -29.61 -19.07
N ASN A 817 4.43 -28.84 -18.02
CA ASN A 817 3.95 -27.46 -17.92
C ASN A 817 4.93 -26.60 -17.10
N GLN A 818 4.87 -25.29 -17.32
CA GLN A 818 5.81 -24.33 -16.72
C GLN A 818 5.74 -24.23 -15.17
N PHE A 819 4.66 -24.69 -14.54
CA PHE A 819 4.47 -24.62 -13.09
C PHE A 819 5.16 -25.79 -12.38
N CYS A 820 5.16 -26.98 -12.98
CA CYS A 820 5.86 -28.14 -12.43
C CYS A 820 7.38 -27.93 -12.38
N ASP A 821 7.94 -27.14 -13.32
CA ASP A 821 9.36 -26.77 -13.30
C ASP A 821 9.76 -25.89 -12.10
N LEU A 822 8.78 -25.35 -11.37
CA LEU A 822 8.97 -24.42 -10.25
C LEU A 822 8.76 -25.06 -8.88
N ILE A 823 8.35 -26.34 -8.84
CA ILE A 823 8.10 -27.12 -7.61
C ILE A 823 8.97 -28.36 -7.65
N GLU A 824 9.85 -28.50 -6.68
CA GLU A 824 10.68 -29.69 -6.52
C GLU A 824 10.12 -30.61 -5.43
N ARG A 825 10.20 -31.91 -5.63
CA ARG A 825 9.79 -32.94 -4.67
C ARG A 825 10.93 -33.87 -4.34
N ASP A 826 11.06 -34.27 -3.09
CA ASP A 826 12.01 -35.26 -2.68
C ASP A 826 11.62 -36.64 -3.29
N PRO A 827 12.52 -37.28 -4.08
CA PRO A 827 12.18 -38.53 -4.76
C PRO A 827 12.00 -39.71 -3.80
N THR A 828 12.40 -39.58 -2.53
CA THR A 828 12.29 -40.65 -1.53
C THR A 828 10.96 -40.60 -0.80
N THR A 829 10.51 -39.41 -0.45
CA THR A 829 9.30 -39.18 0.34
C THR A 829 8.10 -38.73 -0.50
N GLY A 830 8.36 -38.17 -1.67
CA GLY A 830 7.35 -37.52 -2.52
C GLY A 830 6.91 -36.15 -2.04
N PHE A 831 7.37 -35.68 -0.87
CA PHE A 831 7.01 -34.39 -0.31
C PHE A 831 7.62 -33.25 -1.13
N VAL A 832 6.95 -32.09 -1.14
CA VAL A 832 7.51 -30.86 -1.73
C VAL A 832 8.75 -30.46 -0.92
N SER A 833 9.90 -30.27 -1.57
CA SER A 833 11.19 -30.01 -0.91
C SER A 833 11.76 -28.64 -1.21
N ASP A 834 11.42 -28.01 -2.33
CA ASP A 834 11.86 -26.67 -2.72
C ASP A 834 10.86 -26.04 -3.72
N TYR A 835 10.89 -24.72 -3.85
CA TYR A 835 10.08 -24.01 -4.83
C TYR A 835 10.82 -22.75 -5.32
N LEU A 836 10.49 -22.31 -6.55
CA LEU A 836 11.04 -21.12 -7.17
C LEU A 836 9.92 -20.15 -7.56
N LEU A 837 9.77 -19.05 -6.82
CA LEU A 837 8.84 -18.00 -7.17
C LEU A 837 9.46 -17.08 -8.22
N ARG A 838 8.75 -16.84 -9.30
CA ARG A 838 9.14 -15.87 -10.33
C ARG A 838 7.93 -15.18 -10.92
N PRO A 839 8.06 -13.92 -11.39
CA PRO A 839 7.00 -13.25 -12.11
C PRO A 839 6.65 -14.01 -13.41
N LEU A 840 5.37 -14.14 -13.71
CA LEU A 840 4.82 -14.82 -14.89
C LEU A 840 3.68 -14.00 -15.50
N ASN A 841 3.52 -14.08 -16.83
CA ASN A 841 2.38 -13.49 -17.56
C ASN A 841 1.19 -14.46 -17.60
N VAL A 842 0.61 -14.81 -16.46
CA VAL A 842 -0.40 -15.88 -16.35
C VAL A 842 -1.71 -15.43 -15.72
N SER A 843 -1.71 -14.30 -15.01
CA SER A 843 -2.86 -13.85 -14.22
C SER A 843 -3.83 -12.98 -15.02
N GLN A 844 -5.03 -12.82 -14.48
CA GLN A 844 -6.05 -11.92 -15.02
C GLN A 844 -6.65 -11.09 -13.89
N PHE A 845 -6.88 -9.80 -14.18
CA PHE A 845 -7.67 -8.92 -13.32
C PHE A 845 -8.86 -8.40 -14.11
N ALA A 846 -10.03 -8.31 -13.48
CA ALA A 846 -11.15 -7.62 -14.07
C ALA A 846 -11.92 -6.81 -13.03
N THR A 847 -12.34 -5.60 -13.41
CA THR A 847 -13.18 -4.75 -12.55
C THR A 847 -14.18 -3.98 -13.39
N SER A 848 -15.40 -3.90 -12.90
CA SER A 848 -16.47 -3.10 -13.50
C SER A 848 -17.29 -2.37 -12.45
N GLY A 849 -17.92 -1.27 -12.86
CA GLY A 849 -18.73 -0.48 -11.95
C GLY A 849 -19.12 0.89 -12.53
N ALA A 850 -19.63 1.74 -11.67
CA ALA A 850 -20.05 3.08 -12.05
C ALA A 850 -19.51 4.14 -11.07
N ASP A 851 -19.07 5.28 -11.62
CA ASP A 851 -18.77 6.48 -10.86
C ASP A 851 -19.84 7.55 -11.11
N PHE A 852 -20.13 8.34 -10.09
CA PHE A 852 -21.01 9.49 -10.25
C PHE A 852 -20.51 10.69 -9.45
N THR A 853 -20.70 11.87 -10.01
CA THR A 853 -20.45 13.13 -9.30
C THR A 853 -21.63 14.07 -9.46
N ILE A 854 -21.95 14.83 -8.40
CA ILE A 854 -22.95 15.89 -8.43
C ILE A 854 -22.32 17.11 -7.78
N ASN A 855 -22.18 18.17 -8.54
CA ASN A 855 -21.74 19.48 -8.07
C ASN A 855 -22.90 20.45 -8.20
N TYR A 856 -23.25 21.14 -7.11
CA TYR A 856 -24.34 22.11 -7.11
C TYR A 856 -23.96 23.35 -6.31
N ALA A 857 -23.80 24.46 -7.01
CA ALA A 857 -23.54 25.77 -6.42
C ALA A 857 -24.80 26.63 -6.50
N PHE A 858 -25.30 27.09 -5.37
CA PHE A 858 -26.52 27.91 -5.32
C PHE A 858 -26.49 28.93 -4.19
N ARG A 859 -27.20 30.03 -4.41
CA ARG A 859 -27.38 31.11 -3.44
C ARG A 859 -28.87 31.35 -3.21
N PRO A 860 -29.47 30.85 -2.13
CA PRO A 860 -30.92 30.98 -1.88
C PRO A 860 -31.34 32.44 -1.69
N SER A 861 -30.47 33.23 -1.06
CA SER A 861 -30.59 34.70 -0.90
C SER A 861 -29.26 35.27 -0.43
N ASP A 862 -29.03 36.55 -0.62
CA ASP A 862 -27.80 37.24 -0.13
C ASP A 862 -27.65 37.13 1.39
N ASN A 863 -28.75 37.10 2.13
CA ASN A 863 -28.75 36.94 3.58
C ASN A 863 -28.33 35.54 4.06
N LEU A 864 -28.46 34.53 3.23
CA LEU A 864 -28.10 33.13 3.56
C LEU A 864 -26.72 32.76 3.04
N GLY A 865 -26.13 33.53 2.14
CA GLY A 865 -24.83 33.23 1.53
C GLY A 865 -24.90 32.17 0.44
N GLN A 866 -23.75 31.66 0.05
CA GLN A 866 -23.57 30.67 -1.00
C GLN A 866 -23.38 29.28 -0.41
N PHE A 867 -23.99 28.29 -1.04
CA PHE A 867 -23.80 26.86 -0.76
C PHE A 867 -23.17 26.18 -1.96
N ASN A 868 -22.14 25.41 -1.73
CA ASN A 868 -21.51 24.51 -2.70
C ASN A 868 -21.65 23.10 -2.17
N LEU A 869 -22.35 22.25 -2.90
CA LEU A 869 -22.54 20.85 -2.59
C LEU A 869 -21.76 20.02 -3.61
N ARG A 870 -20.94 19.11 -3.13
CA ARG A 870 -20.21 18.14 -3.93
C ARG A 870 -20.48 16.73 -3.40
N LEU A 871 -21.07 15.88 -4.23
CA LEU A 871 -21.24 14.46 -3.98
C LEU A 871 -20.41 13.70 -5.01
N ALA A 872 -19.52 12.84 -4.56
CA ALA A 872 -18.80 11.90 -5.42
C ALA A 872 -19.00 10.49 -4.86
N GLY A 873 -19.30 9.52 -5.73
CA GLY A 873 -19.53 8.16 -5.29
C GLY A 873 -19.21 7.13 -6.35
N GLY A 874 -19.06 5.88 -5.91
CA GLY A 874 -18.77 4.72 -6.73
C GLY A 874 -19.70 3.54 -6.39
N TYR A 875 -20.03 2.78 -7.40
CA TYR A 875 -20.66 1.47 -7.34
C TYR A 875 -19.72 0.44 -7.95
N LEU A 876 -19.27 -0.52 -7.15
CA LEU A 876 -18.46 -1.64 -7.62
C LEU A 876 -19.41 -2.78 -8.03
N ASP A 877 -19.37 -3.19 -9.29
CA ASP A 877 -20.16 -4.30 -9.82
C ASP A 877 -19.38 -5.61 -9.75
N SER A 878 -18.11 -5.59 -10.15
CA SER A 878 -17.22 -6.75 -10.16
C SER A 878 -15.79 -6.33 -9.84
N LEU A 879 -15.09 -7.14 -9.06
CA LEU A 879 -13.63 -7.12 -8.89
C LEU A 879 -13.19 -8.57 -8.76
N THR A 880 -12.45 -9.07 -9.74
CA THR A 880 -12.04 -10.47 -9.79
C THR A 880 -10.57 -10.62 -10.14
N PHE A 881 -9.96 -11.65 -9.59
CA PHE A 881 -8.59 -12.05 -9.84
C PHE A 881 -8.54 -13.55 -10.18
N ILE A 882 -7.66 -13.94 -11.10
CA ILE A 882 -7.32 -15.32 -11.41
C ILE A 882 -5.81 -15.42 -11.36
N SER A 883 -5.26 -16.18 -10.41
CA SER A 883 -3.82 -16.27 -10.15
C SER A 883 -3.06 -17.01 -11.26
N THR A 884 -3.62 -18.12 -11.72
CA THR A 884 -3.02 -18.98 -12.76
C THR A 884 -4.11 -19.53 -13.69
N PRO A 885 -3.77 -19.94 -14.92
CA PRO A 885 -4.73 -20.53 -15.84
C PRO A 885 -5.39 -21.80 -15.26
N GLY A 886 -6.70 -21.76 -15.09
CA GLY A 886 -7.49 -22.86 -14.51
C GLY A 886 -7.73 -22.74 -13.01
N ALA A 887 -7.11 -21.77 -12.33
CA ALA A 887 -7.44 -21.46 -10.94
C ALA A 887 -8.87 -20.93 -10.80
N GLU A 888 -9.44 -21.09 -9.63
CA GLU A 888 -10.74 -20.55 -9.28
C GLU A 888 -10.73 -19.02 -9.37
N VAL A 889 -11.86 -18.44 -9.71
CA VAL A 889 -12.00 -16.97 -9.79
C VAL A 889 -12.14 -16.43 -8.39
N ASP A 890 -11.14 -15.71 -7.91
CA ASP A 890 -11.22 -14.96 -6.67
C ASP A 890 -12.10 -13.71 -6.88
N ASN A 891 -13.08 -13.53 -6.01
CA ASN A 891 -14.08 -12.48 -6.11
C ASN A 891 -13.98 -11.52 -4.92
N ASP A 892 -13.13 -10.52 -5.05
CA ASP A 892 -12.86 -9.50 -4.03
C ASP A 892 -14.01 -8.51 -3.80
N ARG A 893 -15.06 -8.53 -4.62
CA ARG A 893 -16.19 -7.62 -4.45
C ARG A 893 -16.84 -7.82 -3.09
N THR A 894 -17.02 -6.72 -2.35
CA THR A 894 -17.50 -6.64 -0.97
C THR A 894 -16.52 -7.15 0.09
N GLU A 895 -15.30 -7.48 -0.26
CA GLU A 895 -14.24 -7.71 0.70
C GLU A 895 -13.66 -6.39 1.25
N ALA A 896 -12.74 -6.49 2.21
CA ALA A 896 -12.10 -5.31 2.79
C ALA A 896 -11.47 -4.43 1.69
N PHE A 897 -11.67 -3.11 1.76
CA PHE A 897 -11.24 -2.13 0.75
C PHE A 897 -11.92 -2.22 -0.63
N ALA A 898 -12.89 -3.13 -0.83
CA ALA A 898 -13.68 -3.26 -2.05
C ALA A 898 -15.21 -3.16 -1.79
N PRO A 899 -15.69 -2.09 -1.12
CA PRO A 899 -17.12 -1.96 -0.79
C PRO A 899 -17.97 -1.82 -2.06
N LYS A 900 -19.18 -2.37 -2.02
CA LYS A 900 -20.14 -2.25 -3.12
C LYS A 900 -20.53 -0.80 -3.45
N TRP A 901 -20.66 0.04 -2.41
CA TRP A 901 -20.96 1.46 -2.51
C TRP A 901 -20.00 2.25 -1.64
N ASN A 902 -19.45 3.30 -2.18
CA ASN A 902 -18.64 4.27 -1.44
C ASN A 902 -18.90 5.69 -1.95
N GLY A 903 -18.54 6.70 -1.17
CA GLY A 903 -18.69 8.08 -1.61
C GLY A 903 -18.41 9.12 -0.54
N THR A 904 -18.25 10.34 -1.01
CA THR A 904 -18.03 11.53 -0.19
C THR A 904 -19.09 12.59 -0.50
N LEU A 905 -19.58 13.24 0.54
CA LEU A 905 -20.44 14.43 0.44
C LEU A 905 -19.76 15.58 1.15
N ASP A 906 -19.51 16.67 0.44
CA ASP A 906 -19.04 17.93 0.99
C ASP A 906 -20.09 19.02 0.80
N ILE A 907 -20.41 19.72 1.87
CA ILE A 907 -21.30 20.87 1.88
C ILE A 907 -20.53 22.06 2.42
N THR A 908 -20.18 23.00 1.55
CA THR A 908 -19.49 24.24 1.92
C THR A 908 -20.49 25.38 1.90
N TRP A 909 -20.66 26.04 3.03
CA TRP A 909 -21.40 27.28 3.16
C TRP A 909 -20.42 28.45 3.30
N VAL A 910 -20.64 29.50 2.53
CA VAL A 910 -19.83 30.74 2.59
C VAL A 910 -20.75 31.93 2.71
N LYS A 911 -20.50 32.75 3.72
CA LYS A 911 -21.20 34.04 3.92
C LYS A 911 -20.27 35.06 4.54
N ASP A 912 -20.15 36.23 3.89
CA ASP A 912 -19.24 37.27 4.30
C ASP A 912 -17.82 36.70 4.59
N ASN A 913 -17.31 36.88 5.78
CA ASN A 913 -15.98 36.41 6.22
C ASN A 913 -15.95 34.96 6.74
N TRP A 914 -17.11 34.30 6.82
CA TRP A 914 -17.24 32.98 7.41
C TRP A 914 -17.41 31.88 6.36
N SER A 915 -16.78 30.77 6.61
CA SER A 915 -17.01 29.55 5.88
C SER A 915 -17.26 28.37 6.82
N LEU A 916 -18.18 27.51 6.46
CA LEU A 916 -18.43 26.24 7.17
C LEU A 916 -18.42 25.11 6.14
N ASN A 917 -17.54 24.13 6.35
CA ASN A 917 -17.53 22.89 5.57
C ASN A 917 -18.04 21.76 6.46
N TYR A 918 -18.91 20.93 5.90
CA TYR A 918 -19.38 19.68 6.49
C TYR A 918 -19.16 18.55 5.51
N GLY A 919 -18.30 17.59 5.88
CA GLY A 919 -17.94 16.42 5.10
C GLY A 919 -18.60 15.16 5.65
N VAL A 920 -18.93 14.23 4.75
CA VAL A 920 -19.35 12.87 5.09
C VAL A 920 -18.61 11.87 4.21
N ASN A 921 -17.90 10.93 4.82
CA ASN A 921 -17.30 9.79 4.15
C ASN A 921 -18.14 8.53 4.43
N TYR A 922 -18.56 7.88 3.37
CA TYR A 922 -19.38 6.66 3.44
C TYR A 922 -18.78 5.54 2.62
N PHE A 923 -18.79 4.33 3.17
CA PHE A 923 -18.80 3.11 2.37
C PHE A 923 -19.68 2.01 3.02
N SER A 924 -20.25 1.18 2.16
CA SER A 924 -21.14 0.09 2.56
C SER A 924 -20.35 -0.97 3.34
N LYS A 925 -21.08 -1.79 4.08
CA LYS A 925 -20.50 -2.95 4.75
C LYS A 925 -19.69 -3.82 3.78
N THR A 926 -18.60 -4.36 4.27
CA THR A 926 -17.70 -5.28 3.55
C THR A 926 -17.61 -6.60 4.31
N ARG A 927 -17.24 -7.68 3.63
CA ARG A 927 -17.12 -9.01 4.25
C ARG A 927 -15.86 -9.08 5.12
N ARG A 928 -15.97 -9.77 6.24
CA ARG A 928 -14.82 -10.09 7.11
C ARG A 928 -14.14 -11.39 6.68
N PHE A 929 -14.90 -12.29 6.09
CA PHE A 929 -14.45 -13.55 5.52
C PHE A 929 -14.72 -13.55 4.02
N THR A 930 -13.90 -14.23 3.23
CA THR A 930 -14.06 -14.25 1.78
C THR A 930 -15.40 -14.85 1.36
N THR A 931 -15.82 -14.59 0.14
CA THR A 931 -17.08 -15.13 -0.38
C THR A 931 -17.04 -16.65 -0.40
N GLU A 932 -15.90 -17.20 -0.82
CA GLU A 932 -15.62 -18.63 -0.94
C GLU A 932 -15.67 -19.32 0.43
N GLN A 933 -15.05 -18.71 1.47
CA GLN A 933 -15.11 -19.23 2.85
C GLN A 933 -16.54 -19.35 3.38
N ILE A 934 -17.38 -18.32 3.13
CA ILE A 934 -18.78 -18.34 3.60
C ILE A 934 -19.63 -19.30 2.79
N GLU A 935 -19.38 -19.45 1.47
CA GLU A 935 -20.12 -20.37 0.62
C GLU A 935 -19.76 -21.84 0.91
N ALA A 936 -18.49 -22.10 1.17
CA ALA A 936 -18.01 -23.42 1.57
C ALA A 936 -18.47 -23.81 2.99
N ASN A 937 -18.59 -22.83 3.89
CA ASN A 937 -18.90 -23.05 5.30
C ASN A 937 -19.91 -22.00 5.81
N PRO A 938 -21.23 -22.25 5.68
CA PRO A 938 -22.28 -21.29 6.07
C PRO A 938 -22.41 -20.99 7.57
N ASP A 939 -21.91 -21.86 8.46
CA ASP A 939 -21.88 -21.71 9.92
C ASP A 939 -20.53 -21.28 10.47
N LEU A 940 -19.60 -20.89 9.57
CA LEU A 940 -18.27 -20.41 9.92
C LEU A 940 -18.26 -19.37 11.05
N VAL A 941 -19.22 -18.45 11.08
CA VAL A 941 -19.31 -17.38 12.06
C VAL A 941 -20.74 -16.89 12.26
N ASP A 942 -21.05 -16.35 13.46
CA ASP A 942 -22.36 -15.70 13.70
C ASP A 942 -22.69 -14.68 12.59
N PRO A 943 -23.83 -14.74 11.92
CA PRO A 943 -24.21 -13.86 10.81
C PRO A 943 -24.02 -12.36 11.07
N LYS A 944 -24.04 -11.91 12.32
CA LYS A 944 -23.78 -10.53 12.71
C LYS A 944 -22.32 -10.09 12.50
N TYR A 945 -21.39 -11.04 12.34
CA TYR A 945 -19.96 -10.79 12.18
C TYR A 945 -19.43 -11.14 10.78
N ILE A 946 -20.27 -11.66 9.88
CA ILE A 946 -19.89 -11.89 8.47
C ILE A 946 -19.41 -10.59 7.82
N PHE A 947 -19.97 -9.46 8.24
CA PHE A 947 -19.64 -8.16 7.68
C PHE A 947 -19.05 -7.22 8.72
N TYR A 948 -18.04 -6.45 8.29
CA TYR A 948 -17.67 -5.20 8.95
C TYR A 948 -18.81 -4.21 8.85
N ARG A 949 -18.96 -3.34 9.85
CA ARG A 949 -19.98 -2.29 9.85
C ARG A 949 -19.72 -1.29 8.71
N GLU A 950 -20.77 -0.78 8.13
CA GLU A 950 -20.68 0.35 7.21
C GLU A 950 -19.97 1.55 7.86
N LYS A 951 -19.16 2.26 7.07
CA LYS A 951 -18.47 3.47 7.52
C LYS A 951 -19.37 4.68 7.28
N TRP A 952 -19.52 5.50 8.31
CA TRP A 952 -20.06 6.84 8.26
C TRP A 952 -19.15 7.73 9.11
N GLU A 953 -18.27 8.47 8.50
CA GLU A 953 -17.43 9.46 9.17
C GLU A 953 -17.89 10.85 8.76
N HIS A 954 -17.96 11.73 9.75
CA HIS A 954 -18.44 13.10 9.58
C HIS A 954 -17.36 14.05 10.03
N ASP A 955 -17.08 15.05 9.20
CA ASP A 955 -16.05 16.04 9.40
C ASP A 955 -16.64 17.44 9.40
N VAL A 956 -16.05 18.35 10.16
CA VAL A 956 -16.49 19.75 10.20
C VAL A 956 -15.28 20.68 10.24
N GLN A 957 -15.30 21.74 9.44
CA GLN A 957 -14.33 22.83 9.52
C GLN A 957 -15.05 24.17 9.52
N LEU A 958 -14.71 25.04 10.46
CA LEU A 958 -15.12 26.45 10.50
C LEU A 958 -13.95 27.32 10.10
N GLY A 959 -14.16 28.25 9.17
CA GLY A 959 -13.17 29.22 8.73
C GLY A 959 -13.65 30.68 8.93
N PHE A 960 -12.70 31.55 9.21
CA PHE A 960 -12.91 33.00 9.26
C PHE A 960 -11.80 33.71 8.50
N LYS A 961 -12.17 34.59 7.54
CA LYS A 961 -11.26 35.38 6.72
C LYS A 961 -11.37 36.83 7.12
N THR A 962 -10.27 37.55 7.28
CA THR A 962 -10.30 38.99 7.57
C THR A 962 -10.83 39.79 6.38
N ASP A 963 -11.37 41.00 6.62
CA ASP A 963 -11.96 41.88 5.57
C ASP A 963 -10.97 42.23 4.46
N ASP A 964 -9.67 42.27 4.78
CA ASP A 964 -8.60 42.54 3.82
C ASP A 964 -8.05 41.23 3.16
N GLU A 965 -8.71 40.12 3.46
CA GLU A 965 -8.38 38.76 2.97
C GLU A 965 -6.95 38.28 3.29
N ARG A 966 -6.19 38.99 4.10
CA ARG A 966 -4.80 38.70 4.44
C ARG A 966 -4.64 37.50 5.36
N PHE A 967 -5.61 37.32 6.28
CA PHE A 967 -5.56 36.22 7.26
C PHE A 967 -6.82 35.37 7.17
N GLN A 968 -6.63 34.07 7.13
CA GLN A 968 -7.69 33.11 7.28
C GLN A 968 -7.37 32.20 8.46
N PHE A 969 -8.21 32.19 9.48
CA PHE A 969 -8.16 31.27 10.61
C PHE A 969 -9.15 30.14 10.37
N TYR A 970 -8.76 28.93 10.71
CA TYR A 970 -9.68 27.81 10.61
C TYR A 970 -9.41 26.80 11.73
N ALA A 971 -10.46 26.10 12.11
CA ALA A 971 -10.40 24.98 13.03
C ALA A 971 -11.42 23.91 12.62
N GLY A 972 -11.07 22.65 12.83
CA GLY A 972 -11.95 21.56 12.43
C GLY A 972 -11.78 20.31 13.30
N VAL A 973 -12.72 19.42 13.10
CA VAL A 973 -12.76 18.10 13.73
C VAL A 973 -13.11 17.07 12.67
N ASN A 974 -12.21 16.12 12.44
CA ASN A 974 -12.49 14.95 11.62
C ASN A 974 -13.01 13.81 12.51
N ASN A 975 -13.89 12.98 11.97
CA ASN A 975 -14.59 11.92 12.69
C ASN A 975 -15.25 12.47 13.98
N ILE A 976 -16.13 13.47 13.85
CA ILE A 976 -16.72 14.19 15.00
C ILE A 976 -17.44 13.27 16.00
N PHE A 977 -17.97 12.15 15.54
CA PHE A 977 -18.64 11.18 16.40
C PHE A 977 -17.68 10.17 17.05
N GLY A 978 -16.38 10.23 16.72
CA GLY A 978 -15.34 9.40 17.32
C GLY A 978 -15.55 7.91 17.03
N ARG A 979 -15.86 7.56 15.78
CA ARG A 979 -16.03 6.18 15.36
C ARG A 979 -14.70 5.44 15.44
N ASP A 980 -14.68 4.31 16.15
CA ASP A 980 -13.53 3.43 16.28
C ASP A 980 -13.57 2.34 15.20
N PRO A 981 -12.42 1.69 14.90
CA PRO A 981 -12.35 0.45 14.12
C PRO A 981 -13.35 -0.61 14.62
N ASP A 982 -13.64 -1.59 13.79
CA ASP A 982 -14.55 -2.68 14.16
C ASP A 982 -13.86 -3.66 15.12
N VAL A 983 -14.65 -4.51 15.78
CA VAL A 983 -14.13 -5.53 16.71
C VAL A 983 -13.14 -6.45 15.98
N GLY A 984 -12.01 -6.69 16.58
CA GLY A 984 -10.93 -7.49 15.99
C GLY A 984 -10.01 -6.70 15.02
N GLU A 985 -10.28 -5.42 14.78
CA GLU A 985 -9.51 -4.60 13.84
C GLU A 985 -8.80 -3.44 14.54
N LEU A 986 -7.66 -3.05 13.97
CA LEU A 986 -6.88 -1.91 14.44
C LEU A 986 -7.11 -0.63 13.64
N ASN A 987 -7.46 -0.76 12.34
CA ASN A 987 -7.56 0.37 11.41
C ASN A 987 -8.68 0.23 10.36
N TYR A 988 -9.67 -0.62 10.58
CA TYR A 988 -10.74 -0.85 9.60
C TYR A 988 -12.11 -1.05 10.28
N PRO A 989 -13.24 -0.56 9.73
CA PRO A 989 -13.41 0.31 8.56
C PRO A 989 -13.09 1.79 8.84
N SER A 990 -13.01 2.20 10.09
CA SER A 990 -12.64 3.54 10.52
C SER A 990 -11.17 3.59 10.97
N SER A 991 -10.54 4.75 10.81
CA SER A 991 -9.12 4.93 11.15
C SER A 991 -8.88 4.79 12.66
N PHE A 992 -7.74 4.20 13.03
CA PHE A 992 -7.20 4.18 14.40
C PHE A 992 -7.06 5.58 15.02
N ARG A 993 -6.96 6.65 14.21
CA ARG A 993 -6.87 8.05 14.70
C ARG A 993 -8.11 8.42 15.51
N GLY A 994 -9.30 7.90 15.14
CA GLY A 994 -10.57 8.26 15.74
C GLY A 994 -10.88 9.75 15.54
N ARG A 995 -11.44 10.42 16.56
CA ARG A 995 -11.69 11.87 16.48
C ARG A 995 -10.37 12.63 16.48
N TYR A 996 -10.19 13.50 15.46
CA TYR A 996 -8.99 14.30 15.26
C TYR A 996 -9.36 15.79 15.21
N VAL A 997 -8.70 16.61 16.04
CA VAL A 997 -8.95 18.05 16.15
C VAL A 997 -7.75 18.80 15.60
N TYR A 998 -7.99 19.82 14.79
CA TYR A 998 -6.93 20.65 14.21
C TYR A 998 -7.31 22.12 14.17
N ALA A 999 -6.30 22.98 14.11
CA ALA A 999 -6.46 24.41 13.90
C ALA A 999 -5.27 24.96 13.09
N GLY A 1000 -5.52 26.00 12.32
CA GLY A 1000 -4.49 26.61 11.51
C GLY A 1000 -4.78 28.06 11.12
N VAL A 1001 -3.77 28.67 10.53
CA VAL A 1001 -3.82 30.02 9.97
C VAL A 1001 -3.18 30.00 8.59
N LYS A 1002 -3.81 30.68 7.64
CA LYS A 1002 -3.28 31.00 6.32
C LYS A 1002 -3.08 32.52 6.22
N VAL A 1003 -1.95 32.92 5.67
CA VAL A 1003 -1.57 34.33 5.46
C VAL A 1003 -1.31 34.51 3.97
N ASN A 1004 -2.05 35.44 3.37
CA ASN A 1004 -1.85 35.83 1.97
C ASN A 1004 -1.44 37.29 1.90
N LEU A 1005 -0.23 37.57 1.42
CA LEU A 1005 0.34 38.88 1.32
C LEU A 1005 0.45 39.38 -0.14
N ALA A 1006 -0.23 38.76 -1.09
CA ALA A 1006 -0.25 39.20 -2.50
C ALA A 1006 -0.75 40.65 -2.64
N SER A 1007 -1.63 41.10 -1.72
CA SER A 1007 -2.18 42.46 -1.71
C SER A 1007 -1.25 43.51 -1.13
N LEU A 1008 -0.03 43.20 -0.68
CA LEU A 1008 0.89 44.21 -0.08
C LEU A 1008 1.66 45.02 -1.11
N GLY A 1009 1.55 44.74 -2.42
CA GLY A 1009 2.25 45.48 -3.47
C GLY A 1009 3.78 45.42 -3.33
N LEU A 1010 4.35 44.25 -2.94
CA LEU A 1010 5.79 44.02 -2.85
C LEU A 1010 6.39 43.85 -4.24
#